data_de27bce8fc459846d68540fbb10c712a
#
_entry.id   de27bce8fc459846d68540fbb10c712a
#
_cell.length_a   1.000
_cell.length_b   1.000
_cell.length_c   1.000
_cell.angle_alpha   90.00
_cell.angle_beta   90.00
_cell.angle_gamma   90.00
#
_symmetry.space_group_name_H-M   'P 1'
#
loop_
_entity.id
_entity.type
_entity.pdbx_description
1 polymer ?
#
loop_
_entity_poly.entity_id
_entity_poly.type
_entity_poly.pdbx_seq_one_letter_code
_entity_poly.pdbx_strand_id
1 'polypeptide(L)'
;MLAMSLLRRPPGWVPAARSWKRLAALAAALVTALGTVLAIAVATPTIAQAATAPPYWAQSPFSVPGGTGASLPFTEYEAENASYTGKLIGPDFTQGDLATEASGREAVQLTATGQYVQFTLTSAANAFDVHYALPQGASGTLSVYVNGTKLSNELSLTSAYSYITTSSILGSDTHKFYDDARMMFGQTYQAGTTVRLEADSSDTALPYTIDVADFYDVPAAATQPANSISVTSEGADPTGAADSTTAFRNAISAANSAGESVWIPSGTYLISSALQVNSATIIGAGDWYSQIKTNEFIDNTSAVSGPVNLSGFAILGSTVGRHDDSTANAIDGSLGNGFTVNGLWIQDTNVGFWLQYGNSNCTVENTVIESTDADGLNFNGNATNCTVKNNFIRNTGDDGLAIWSYPSADSGITFANNTIVQPTLANGIADYGGSNNTISNNVVADTEPLGSGIAISNEQFLSPFTPLSGTITVSGNYLIRTGAMNPNWGHPMGAVRFDAYDSAFSNVTVNYSGGAILDSPYEAFEFVSGSGNGYAVNGVNISNVNVQNLGTVVMQAETSGTANVSGVTASGVGVSGAYNYGYPSNTAGAYTFNLGSGNSGWSTTPVLTAFPNPAQPGSLTASPSSLSFGDVASGAKSAAQTVTVSNPGGSAASVSSVSVSGPYSQTNTCGSSIAAGGSCTVSVTFAPTSGGSLTGTLSVATSAPGSPLTVALSGTGVTATTNLALGQLATASSSYETYVASNVTDGNTSTYWESTDGAGYPQTITVDLGSVQSIGSLTLDLPPSSAWATRTETLSVLGSTNGTTFSQLVGSAGYTFNPSTGNTATISLPSGTTARYVQL
;
A
#
# COMPACT_ATOMS: atom_id res chain seq x y z
N MET A 1 13.44 -36.70 5.89
CA MET A 1 12.32 -37.43 5.25
C MET A 1 11.56 -36.39 4.45
N LEU A 2 11.54 -36.54 3.13
CA LEU A 2 10.91 -35.53 2.27
C LEU A 2 9.43 -35.33 2.61
N ALA A 3 9.08 -34.23 3.20
CA ALA A 3 7.72 -33.73 3.16
C ALA A 3 7.56 -32.88 1.88
N MET A 4 7.66 -33.51 0.74
CA MET A 4 7.17 -32.93 -0.48
C MET A 4 5.65 -32.97 -0.41
N SER A 5 4.96 -31.86 -0.30
CA SER A 5 3.56 -31.77 -0.67
C SER A 5 3.48 -31.97 -2.19
N LEU A 6 3.58 -33.22 -2.61
CA LEU A 6 3.27 -33.62 -3.97
C LEU A 6 1.75 -33.50 -4.11
N LEU A 7 1.27 -32.33 -4.54
CA LEU A 7 -0.04 -32.20 -5.12
C LEU A 7 -0.14 -33.25 -6.22
N ARG A 8 -0.80 -34.38 -5.93
CA ARG A 8 -1.02 -35.43 -6.90
C ARG A 8 -1.87 -34.86 -8.02
N ARG A 9 -1.33 -34.85 -9.23
CA ARG A 9 -2.15 -34.59 -10.42
C ARG A 9 -3.33 -35.54 -10.47
N PRO A 10 -4.53 -35.07 -10.75
CA PRO A 10 -5.68 -35.97 -10.98
C PRO A 10 -5.30 -36.98 -12.10
N PRO A 11 -5.69 -38.23 -11.99
CA PRO A 11 -5.44 -39.24 -13.03
C PRO A 11 -6.25 -38.89 -14.28
N GLY A 12 -5.59 -38.45 -15.33
CA GLY A 12 -6.24 -38.22 -16.62
C GLY A 12 -5.70 -37.05 -17.47
N TRP A 13 -4.78 -36.24 -16.98
CA TRP A 13 -4.24 -35.13 -17.77
C TRP A 13 -2.98 -35.59 -18.55
N VAL A 14 -3.15 -35.76 -19.84
CA VAL A 14 -2.05 -35.78 -20.81
C VAL A 14 -1.89 -34.34 -21.34
N PRO A 15 -0.74 -33.66 -21.12
CA PRO A 15 -0.58 -32.32 -21.70
C PRO A 15 -0.46 -32.47 -23.21
N ALA A 16 -1.41 -31.86 -23.90
CA ALA A 16 -1.29 -31.64 -25.34
C ALA A 16 -0.19 -30.61 -25.59
N ALA A 17 1.03 -31.07 -25.77
CA ALA A 17 2.14 -30.27 -26.25
C ALA A 17 1.81 -29.76 -27.65
N ARG A 18 1.30 -28.55 -27.78
CA ARG A 18 1.28 -27.79 -29.04
C ARG A 18 1.82 -26.38 -28.88
N SER A 19 3.11 -26.32 -29.21
CA SER A 19 3.75 -25.25 -30.00
C SER A 19 3.44 -23.78 -29.65
N TRP A 20 4.14 -23.26 -28.66
CA TRP A 20 4.37 -21.81 -28.47
C TRP A 20 5.72 -21.32 -29.02
N LYS A 21 6.29 -22.02 -30.04
CA LYS A 21 7.58 -21.65 -30.67
C LYS A 21 7.44 -20.91 -32.02
N ARG A 22 6.35 -20.25 -32.31
CA ARG A 22 6.19 -19.51 -33.58
C ARG A 22 5.69 -18.07 -33.47
N LEU A 23 5.82 -17.39 -32.35
CA LEU A 23 5.53 -15.94 -32.24
C LEU A 23 6.69 -15.05 -31.79
N ALA A 24 7.84 -15.61 -31.48
CA ALA A 24 9.04 -14.85 -31.10
C ALA A 24 9.97 -14.44 -32.29
N ALA A 25 9.56 -14.67 -33.53
CA ALA A 25 10.40 -14.43 -34.72
C ALA A 25 9.89 -13.31 -35.65
N LEU A 26 8.90 -12.52 -35.30
CA LEU A 26 8.42 -11.40 -36.13
C LEU A 26 8.51 -10.01 -35.48
N ALA A 27 9.06 -9.88 -34.30
CA ALA A 27 9.26 -8.57 -33.61
C ALA A 27 10.69 -8.00 -33.70
N ALA A 28 11.61 -8.68 -34.39
CA ALA A 28 13.01 -8.27 -34.46
C ALA A 28 13.46 -7.64 -35.82
N ALA A 29 12.53 -7.19 -36.65
CA ALA A 29 12.89 -6.69 -37.98
C ALA A 29 12.21 -5.33 -38.35
N LEU A 30 11.89 -4.48 -37.40
CA LEU A 30 11.38 -3.12 -37.71
C LEU A 30 11.83 -2.02 -36.74
N VAL A 31 13.10 -2.01 -36.34
CA VAL A 31 13.74 -0.85 -35.68
C VAL A 31 15.14 -0.62 -36.27
N THR A 32 15.20 -0.18 -37.49
CA THR A 32 16.37 0.51 -38.06
C THR A 32 15.90 1.36 -39.21
N ALA A 33 15.43 2.54 -38.94
CA ALA A 33 15.46 3.78 -39.72
C ALA A 33 14.39 4.74 -39.22
N LEU A 34 14.73 5.60 -38.26
CA LEU A 34 14.35 7.04 -38.32
C LEU A 34 15.14 7.83 -37.28
N GLY A 35 15.68 8.92 -37.80
CA GLY A 35 16.65 9.83 -37.29
C GLY A 35 16.47 10.37 -35.88
N THR A 36 17.62 10.63 -35.29
CA THR A 36 17.84 11.47 -34.11
C THR A 36 17.09 12.79 -34.16
N VAL A 37 16.02 12.90 -33.37
CA VAL A 37 15.52 14.19 -32.91
C VAL A 37 15.88 14.25 -31.43
N LEU A 38 16.82 15.13 -31.10
CA LEU A 38 17.19 15.49 -29.75
C LEU A 38 16.02 16.25 -29.12
N ALA A 39 15.07 15.50 -28.48
CA ALA A 39 14.06 16.11 -27.63
C ALA A 39 14.72 16.39 -26.28
N ILE A 40 15.01 17.66 -26.01
CA ILE A 40 15.26 18.13 -24.64
C ILE A 40 13.96 17.93 -23.91
N ALA A 41 13.84 16.81 -23.16
CA ALA A 41 12.80 16.64 -22.19
C ALA A 41 13.03 17.67 -21.08
N VAL A 42 12.29 18.77 -21.14
CA VAL A 42 12.08 19.63 -19.97
C VAL A 42 11.33 18.73 -18.99
N ALA A 43 12.02 18.26 -17.95
CA ALA A 43 11.39 17.58 -16.84
C ALA A 43 10.39 18.56 -16.23
N THR A 44 9.12 18.37 -16.54
CA THR A 44 8.05 19.00 -15.76
C THR A 44 8.15 18.39 -14.37
N PRO A 45 8.26 19.20 -13.30
CA PRO A 45 8.24 18.68 -11.95
C PRO A 45 6.90 17.92 -11.77
N THR A 46 6.99 16.60 -11.54
CA THR A 46 5.83 15.83 -11.10
C THR A 46 5.35 16.43 -9.79
N ILE A 47 4.10 16.84 -9.74
CA ILE A 47 3.51 17.40 -8.52
C ILE A 47 3.36 16.24 -7.54
N ALA A 48 3.94 16.40 -6.34
CA ALA A 48 3.78 15.43 -5.27
C ALA A 48 2.28 15.26 -4.92
N GLN A 49 1.84 14.03 -4.81
CA GLN A 49 0.46 13.71 -4.41
C GLN A 49 0.34 13.82 -2.89
N ALA A 50 -0.73 14.42 -2.40
CA ALA A 50 -0.90 14.65 -0.97
C ALA A 50 -1.46 13.41 -0.28
N ALA A 51 -0.84 13.00 0.82
CA ALA A 51 -1.33 11.93 1.67
C ALA A 51 -2.66 12.32 2.35
N THR A 52 -3.69 11.51 2.23
CA THR A 52 -5.02 11.80 2.77
C THR A 52 -5.70 10.63 3.47
N ALA A 53 -5.10 9.43 3.55
CA ALA A 53 -5.85 8.25 3.94
C ALA A 53 -5.42 7.61 5.28
N PRO A 54 -6.39 7.06 6.04
CA PRO A 54 -6.13 6.13 7.13
C PRO A 54 -5.60 4.78 6.59
N PRO A 55 -5.15 3.85 7.47
CA PRO A 55 -4.69 2.52 7.08
C PRO A 55 -5.66 1.84 6.11
N TYR A 56 -5.15 1.08 5.16
CA TYR A 56 -5.92 0.61 4.03
C TYR A 56 -7.14 -0.28 4.40
N TRP A 57 -7.06 -1.07 5.46
CA TRP A 57 -8.22 -1.80 6.00
C TRP A 57 -9.23 -0.90 6.72
N ALA A 58 -8.88 0.35 7.03
CA ALA A 58 -9.79 1.34 7.59
C ALA A 58 -10.34 2.31 6.54
N GLN A 59 -10.03 2.12 5.26
CA GLN A 59 -10.52 2.98 4.18
C GLN A 59 -11.98 2.70 3.84
N SER A 60 -12.75 3.75 3.64
CA SER A 60 -14.08 3.63 3.04
C SER A 60 -13.96 2.99 1.64
N PRO A 61 -14.81 2.00 1.28
CA PRO A 61 -16.06 1.68 1.98
C PRO A 61 -15.92 0.64 3.10
N PHE A 62 -14.71 0.16 3.40
CA PHE A 62 -14.49 -0.96 4.31
C PHE A 62 -14.03 -0.46 5.68
N SER A 63 -14.94 -0.32 6.62
CA SER A 63 -14.56 -0.15 8.02
C SER A 63 -14.57 -1.49 8.73
N VAL A 64 -13.45 -1.89 9.29
CA VAL A 64 -13.37 -3.02 10.20
C VAL A 64 -13.80 -2.55 11.58
N PRO A 65 -14.78 -3.20 12.25
CA PRO A 65 -15.22 -2.82 13.58
C PRO A 65 -14.10 -2.87 14.60
N GLY A 66 -14.07 -1.93 15.53
CA GLY A 66 -13.11 -1.94 16.63
C GLY A 66 -13.18 -3.26 17.42
N GLY A 67 -12.02 -3.84 17.70
CA GLY A 67 -11.88 -5.14 18.36
C GLY A 67 -11.85 -6.34 17.38
N THR A 68 -11.77 -6.09 16.07
CA THR A 68 -11.47 -7.10 15.04
C THR A 68 -10.03 -6.86 14.55
N GLY A 69 -9.29 -7.94 14.32
CA GLY A 69 -7.88 -7.88 14.04
C GLY A 69 -7.02 -7.57 15.25
N ALA A 70 -5.72 -7.44 15.05
CA ALA A 70 -4.76 -7.10 16.09
C ALA A 70 -4.86 -5.63 16.50
N SER A 71 -4.57 -5.36 17.76
CA SER A 71 -4.30 -3.99 18.21
C SER A 71 -2.86 -3.65 17.87
N LEU A 72 -2.66 -2.96 16.76
CA LEU A 72 -1.34 -2.71 16.22
C LEU A 72 -0.55 -1.72 17.08
N PRO A 73 0.74 -1.97 17.34
CA PRO A 73 1.62 -1.06 18.08
C PRO A 73 2.14 0.10 17.21
N PHE A 74 1.65 0.23 15.98
CA PHE A 74 2.11 1.19 14.97
C PHE A 74 0.92 1.86 14.26
N THR A 75 1.25 2.90 13.51
CA THR A 75 0.34 3.51 12.54
C THR A 75 0.90 3.22 11.15
N GLU A 76 0.12 2.53 10.35
CA GLU A 76 0.46 2.16 8.97
C GLU A 76 0.13 3.27 7.98
N TYR A 77 0.98 3.42 6.96
CA TYR A 77 0.82 4.37 5.87
C TYR A 77 1.14 3.71 4.54
N GLU A 78 0.16 3.64 3.67
CA GLU A 78 0.32 3.20 2.29
C GLU A 78 1.11 4.21 1.46
N ALA A 79 2.04 3.74 0.64
CA ALA A 79 2.88 4.60 -0.17
C ALA A 79 2.08 5.31 -1.28
N GLU A 80 1.10 4.64 -1.88
CA GLU A 80 0.24 5.23 -2.92
C GLU A 80 -0.69 6.31 -2.37
N ASN A 81 -0.97 6.32 -1.08
CA ASN A 81 -1.73 7.35 -0.38
C ASN A 81 -0.85 8.45 0.19
N ALA A 82 0.46 8.29 0.16
CA ALA A 82 1.44 9.27 0.61
C ALA A 82 1.69 10.35 -0.46
N SER A 83 2.58 11.28 -0.15
CA SER A 83 3.08 12.26 -1.11
C SER A 83 4.28 11.67 -1.83
N TYR A 84 4.25 11.50 -3.15
CA TYR A 84 5.34 10.87 -3.88
C TYR A 84 5.64 11.51 -5.24
N THR A 85 6.85 11.24 -5.77
CA THR A 85 7.28 11.61 -7.13
C THR A 85 7.68 10.40 -7.96
N GLY A 86 7.57 9.20 -7.39
CA GLY A 86 7.78 7.92 -8.05
C GLY A 86 6.65 7.55 -9.02
N LYS A 87 6.70 6.34 -9.52
CA LYS A 87 5.67 5.75 -10.38
C LYS A 87 4.74 4.88 -9.54
N LEU A 88 3.44 5.15 -9.54
CA LEU A 88 2.43 4.23 -9.02
C LEU A 88 2.40 2.97 -9.88
N ILE A 89 2.43 1.80 -9.26
CA ILE A 89 2.17 0.49 -9.87
C ILE A 89 0.92 -0.11 -9.24
N GLY A 90 0.15 -0.86 -10.03
CA GLY A 90 -1.13 -1.42 -9.61
C GLY A 90 -2.33 -0.46 -9.86
N PRO A 91 -3.54 -0.83 -9.35
CA PRO A 91 -3.82 -2.13 -8.76
C PRO A 91 -3.69 -3.26 -9.79
N ASP A 92 -3.11 -4.37 -9.39
CA ASP A 92 -2.92 -5.54 -10.23
C ASP A 92 -3.27 -6.82 -9.45
N PHE A 93 -3.82 -7.81 -10.15
CA PHE A 93 -4.16 -9.12 -9.62
C PHE A 93 -3.49 -10.24 -10.44
N THR A 94 -2.53 -9.85 -11.29
CA THR A 94 -1.80 -10.79 -12.14
C THR A 94 -0.69 -11.46 -11.32
N GLN A 95 -0.81 -12.75 -11.08
CA GLN A 95 0.20 -13.53 -10.38
C GLN A 95 1.60 -13.30 -10.96
N GLY A 96 2.58 -13.07 -10.11
CA GLY A 96 3.98 -12.84 -10.47
C GLY A 96 4.34 -11.38 -10.78
N ASP A 97 3.39 -10.44 -10.61
CA ASP A 97 3.66 -9.01 -10.72
C ASP A 97 3.83 -8.37 -9.33
N LEU A 98 4.74 -7.41 -9.21
CA LEU A 98 5.06 -6.74 -7.93
C LEU A 98 3.83 -6.14 -7.25
N ALA A 99 2.95 -5.50 -8.00
CA ALA A 99 1.77 -4.87 -7.42
C ALA A 99 0.78 -5.88 -6.84
N THR A 100 0.77 -7.11 -7.35
CA THR A 100 -0.11 -8.17 -6.85
C THR A 100 0.23 -8.58 -5.42
N GLU A 101 1.50 -8.54 -5.05
CA GLU A 101 1.96 -8.86 -3.69
C GLU A 101 2.03 -7.64 -2.76
N ALA A 102 1.68 -6.46 -3.25
CA ALA A 102 1.61 -5.26 -2.42
C ALA A 102 0.30 -5.20 -1.62
N SER A 103 0.33 -4.52 -0.49
CA SER A 103 -0.86 -4.12 0.26
C SER A 103 -1.80 -3.31 -0.66
N GLY A 104 -3.10 -3.54 -0.58
CA GLY A 104 -4.03 -2.87 -1.48
C GLY A 104 -3.86 -3.19 -2.97
N ARG A 105 -2.90 -4.02 -3.35
CA ARG A 105 -2.47 -4.31 -4.73
C ARG A 105 -1.86 -3.12 -5.45
N GLU A 106 -1.32 -2.16 -4.73
CA GLU A 106 -0.70 -0.95 -5.24
C GLU A 106 0.61 -0.64 -4.49
N ALA A 107 1.58 -0.04 -5.15
CA ALA A 107 2.82 0.42 -4.53
C ALA A 107 3.44 1.57 -5.31
N VAL A 108 4.42 2.26 -4.73
CA VAL A 108 5.15 3.35 -5.39
C VAL A 108 6.57 2.91 -5.73
N GLN A 109 6.93 2.98 -7.00
CA GLN A 109 8.25 2.63 -7.51
C GLN A 109 9.10 3.87 -7.75
N LEU A 110 10.25 3.96 -7.07
CA LEU A 110 11.27 4.99 -7.28
C LEU A 110 12.26 4.50 -8.33
N THR A 111 12.20 5.06 -9.54
CA THR A 111 12.96 4.60 -10.71
C THR A 111 14.15 5.48 -11.05
N ALA A 112 14.30 6.61 -10.38
CA ALA A 112 15.36 7.59 -10.64
C ALA A 112 15.77 8.33 -9.34
N THR A 113 17.01 8.79 -9.30
CA THR A 113 17.53 9.66 -8.24
C THR A 113 16.66 10.91 -8.07
N GLY A 114 16.40 11.28 -6.82
CA GLY A 114 15.55 12.40 -6.41
C GLY A 114 14.07 12.06 -6.35
N GLN A 115 13.67 10.85 -6.69
CA GLN A 115 12.30 10.38 -6.46
C GLN A 115 12.12 9.93 -5.02
N TYR A 116 10.91 10.11 -4.49
CA TYR A 116 10.62 9.84 -3.09
C TYR A 116 9.16 9.41 -2.84
N VAL A 117 8.96 8.82 -1.66
CA VAL A 117 7.67 8.71 -0.96
C VAL A 117 7.80 9.47 0.35
N GLN A 118 6.83 10.31 0.70
CA GLN A 118 6.83 11.13 1.92
C GLN A 118 5.53 10.96 2.70
N PHE A 119 5.65 10.47 3.90
CA PHE A 119 4.59 10.30 4.87
C PHE A 119 4.49 11.52 5.78
N THR A 120 3.27 11.82 6.26
CA THR A 120 3.05 12.83 7.30
C THR A 120 2.47 12.15 8.53
N LEU A 121 3.23 12.12 9.61
CA LEU A 121 2.83 11.42 10.82
C LEU A 121 1.52 11.98 11.40
N THR A 122 0.59 11.09 11.73
CA THR A 122 -0.66 11.42 12.42
C THR A 122 -0.56 11.20 13.93
N SER A 123 0.45 10.46 14.37
CA SER A 123 0.79 10.18 15.77
C SER A 123 2.29 10.38 16.00
N ALA A 124 2.73 10.35 17.27
CA ALA A 124 4.14 10.36 17.60
C ALA A 124 4.80 9.05 17.15
N ALA A 125 6.07 9.13 16.67
CA ALA A 125 6.85 7.96 16.30
C ALA A 125 8.35 8.19 16.56
N ASN A 126 9.06 7.11 16.93
CA ASN A 126 10.51 7.11 17.11
C ASN A 126 11.22 5.99 16.36
N ALA A 127 10.43 5.18 15.63
CA ALA A 127 10.92 4.11 14.78
C ALA A 127 9.92 3.87 13.63
N PHE A 128 10.36 3.19 12.59
CA PHE A 128 9.49 2.69 11.55
C PHE A 128 10.03 1.38 10.97
N ASP A 129 9.13 0.63 10.40
CA ASP A 129 9.37 -0.49 9.51
C ASP A 129 8.83 -0.15 8.13
N VAL A 130 9.47 -0.63 7.06
CA VAL A 130 9.02 -0.41 5.69
C VAL A 130 8.99 -1.72 4.93
N HIS A 131 7.84 -2.00 4.33
CA HIS A 131 7.65 -3.10 3.38
C HIS A 131 8.04 -2.64 1.99
N TYR A 132 9.03 -3.32 1.40
CA TYR A 132 9.69 -2.87 0.17
C TYR A 132 10.09 -4.02 -0.75
N ALA A 133 10.29 -3.71 -2.03
CA ALA A 133 10.93 -4.63 -2.97
C ALA A 133 12.09 -3.94 -3.70
N LEU A 134 13.16 -4.72 -3.93
CA LEU A 134 14.29 -4.37 -4.78
C LEU A 134 14.34 -5.34 -5.97
N PRO A 135 15.11 -5.02 -7.04
CA PRO A 135 15.42 -6.01 -8.07
C PRO A 135 16.12 -7.24 -7.47
N GLN A 136 15.83 -8.42 -7.99
CA GLN A 136 16.42 -9.67 -7.52
C GLN A 136 17.94 -9.60 -7.47
N GLY A 137 18.54 -9.96 -6.35
CA GLY A 137 19.99 -9.92 -6.09
C GLY A 137 20.55 -8.52 -5.81
N ALA A 138 19.71 -7.50 -5.70
CA ALA A 138 20.13 -6.15 -5.35
C ALA A 138 20.24 -5.97 -3.82
N SER A 139 21.15 -5.07 -3.43
CA SER A 139 21.23 -4.52 -2.07
C SER A 139 21.75 -3.08 -2.14
N GLY A 140 21.37 -2.26 -1.19
CA GLY A 140 21.79 -0.85 -1.14
C GLY A 140 21.20 -0.13 0.07
N THR A 141 21.26 1.18 0.03
CA THR A 141 20.64 2.06 1.02
C THR A 141 19.49 2.83 0.42
N LEU A 142 18.63 3.34 1.27
CA LEU A 142 17.62 4.33 0.92
C LEU A 142 17.70 5.47 1.93
N SER A 143 17.75 6.69 1.42
CA SER A 143 17.94 7.88 2.23
C SER A 143 16.66 8.28 2.95
N VAL A 144 16.79 8.61 4.24
CA VAL A 144 15.67 9.01 5.10
C VAL A 144 15.80 10.48 5.48
N TYR A 145 14.73 11.25 5.22
CA TYR A 145 14.65 12.67 5.56
C TYR A 145 13.52 12.91 6.56
N VAL A 146 13.77 13.73 7.54
CA VAL A 146 12.75 14.18 8.48
C VAL A 146 12.63 15.70 8.42
N ASN A 147 11.44 16.21 8.15
CA ASN A 147 11.17 17.62 7.88
C ASN A 147 12.17 18.25 6.89
N GLY A 148 12.50 17.51 5.83
CA GLY A 148 13.43 17.91 4.77
C GLY A 148 14.92 17.85 5.14
N THR A 149 15.27 17.37 6.34
CA THR A 149 16.66 17.17 6.77
C THR A 149 17.03 15.70 6.67
N LYS A 150 18.08 15.37 5.88
CA LYS A 150 18.59 13.99 5.77
C LYS A 150 19.14 13.52 7.10
N LEU A 151 18.76 12.32 7.51
CA LEU A 151 19.35 11.66 8.68
C LEU A 151 20.76 11.14 8.34
N SER A 152 21.61 11.02 9.35
CA SER A 152 22.95 10.43 9.21
C SER A 152 22.92 8.93 8.96
N ASN A 153 21.86 8.26 9.39
CA ASN A 153 21.65 6.83 9.19
C ASN A 153 20.73 6.65 7.97
N GLU A 154 21.13 5.78 7.06
CA GLU A 154 20.36 5.36 5.90
C GLU A 154 19.71 4.00 6.18
N LEU A 155 18.58 3.75 5.58
CA LEU A 155 17.91 2.46 5.66
C LEU A 155 18.64 1.46 4.76
N SER A 156 19.12 0.36 5.33
CA SER A 156 19.79 -0.70 4.57
C SER A 156 18.76 -1.69 4.05
N LEU A 157 18.76 -1.93 2.74
CA LEU A 157 17.79 -2.77 2.04
C LEU A 157 18.52 -3.87 1.27
N THR A 158 17.88 -5.05 1.17
CA THR A 158 18.39 -6.20 0.42
C THR A 158 17.24 -7.00 -0.18
N SER A 159 17.44 -7.66 -1.30
CA SER A 159 16.54 -8.68 -1.82
C SER A 159 17.06 -10.11 -1.58
N ALA A 160 17.94 -10.28 -0.60
CA ALA A 160 18.50 -11.58 -0.29
C ALA A 160 17.47 -12.59 0.23
N TYR A 161 16.41 -12.10 0.87
CA TYR A 161 15.36 -12.92 1.51
C TYR A 161 14.04 -12.91 0.73
N SER A 162 14.04 -12.32 -0.44
CA SER A 162 12.92 -12.23 -1.39
C SER A 162 13.12 -13.17 -2.59
N TYR A 163 12.16 -13.21 -3.51
CA TYR A 163 12.21 -13.93 -4.77
C TYR A 163 12.33 -15.46 -4.60
N ILE A 164 11.41 -16.01 -3.81
CA ILE A 164 11.32 -17.46 -3.65
C ILE A 164 10.79 -18.10 -4.93
N THR A 165 11.36 -19.23 -5.31
CA THR A 165 10.89 -20.07 -6.42
C THR A 165 10.60 -21.46 -5.90
N THR A 166 9.35 -21.86 -5.95
CA THR A 166 8.92 -23.23 -5.58
C THR A 166 8.50 -23.95 -6.85
N SER A 167 9.44 -24.60 -7.52
CA SER A 167 9.20 -25.32 -8.79
C SER A 167 8.15 -26.42 -8.71
N SER A 168 7.82 -26.90 -7.50
CA SER A 168 6.81 -27.93 -7.28
C SER A 168 5.37 -27.39 -7.23
N ILE A 169 5.18 -26.10 -6.93
CA ILE A 169 3.85 -25.50 -6.71
C ILE A 169 3.48 -24.52 -7.82
N LEU A 170 4.35 -23.56 -8.15
CA LEU A 170 4.10 -22.53 -9.15
C LEU A 170 4.86 -22.75 -10.48
N GLY A 171 5.41 -23.93 -10.70
CA GLY A 171 6.26 -24.17 -11.86
C GLY A 171 7.62 -23.50 -11.71
N SER A 172 7.90 -22.48 -12.50
CA SER A 172 9.11 -21.66 -12.39
C SER A 172 8.83 -20.24 -11.93
N ASP A 173 7.61 -19.95 -11.54
CA ASP A 173 7.22 -18.59 -11.21
C ASP A 173 7.74 -18.22 -9.83
N THR A 174 8.32 -17.03 -9.76
CA THR A 174 8.88 -16.45 -8.54
C THR A 174 7.76 -15.67 -7.81
N HIS A 175 7.78 -15.72 -6.51
CA HIS A 175 6.87 -15.00 -5.62
C HIS A 175 7.64 -14.46 -4.41
N LYS A 176 6.94 -13.81 -3.46
CA LYS A 176 7.50 -13.13 -2.30
C LYS A 176 8.57 -12.11 -2.71
N PHE A 177 8.11 -11.07 -3.42
CA PHE A 177 9.01 -10.02 -3.93
C PHE A 177 9.42 -9.02 -2.87
N TYR A 178 8.64 -8.88 -1.82
CA TYR A 178 8.84 -7.89 -0.77
C TYR A 178 9.59 -8.46 0.42
N ASP A 179 10.17 -7.55 1.18
CA ASP A 179 10.84 -7.77 2.45
C ASP A 179 10.62 -6.56 3.36
N ASP A 180 10.95 -6.66 4.64
CA ASP A 180 10.73 -5.63 5.64
C ASP A 180 12.05 -5.11 6.20
N ALA A 181 12.13 -3.79 6.45
CA ALA A 181 13.34 -3.16 6.98
C ALA A 181 13.02 -2.13 8.06
N ARG A 182 13.65 -2.26 9.22
CA ARG A 182 13.39 -1.51 10.44
C ARG A 182 14.44 -0.46 10.73
N MET A 183 14.02 0.71 11.22
CA MET A 183 14.92 1.78 11.64
C MET A 183 14.37 2.56 12.84
N MET A 184 15.22 2.81 13.84
CA MET A 184 14.95 3.76 14.92
C MET A 184 15.51 5.14 14.58
N PHE A 185 14.72 6.19 14.84
CA PHE A 185 15.16 7.59 14.58
C PHE A 185 16.14 8.15 15.63
N GLY A 186 16.26 7.51 16.78
CA GLY A 186 17.06 8.02 17.89
C GLY A 186 16.38 9.14 18.70
N GLN A 187 15.21 9.60 18.30
CA GLN A 187 14.35 10.54 19.04
C GLN A 187 12.90 10.36 18.60
N THR A 188 11.94 10.85 19.40
CA THR A 188 10.52 10.82 19.05
C THR A 188 10.14 12.07 18.27
N TYR A 189 9.53 11.87 17.11
CA TYR A 189 8.91 12.90 16.28
C TYR A 189 7.40 12.94 16.51
N GLN A 190 6.83 14.14 16.52
CA GLN A 190 5.41 14.35 16.83
C GLN A 190 4.55 14.30 15.56
N ALA A 191 3.23 14.16 15.75
CA ALA A 191 2.26 14.31 14.67
C ALA A 191 2.50 15.60 13.87
N GLY A 192 2.32 15.54 12.55
CA GLY A 192 2.63 16.62 11.61
C GLY A 192 4.06 16.61 11.08
N THR A 193 4.97 15.79 11.64
CA THR A 193 6.31 15.59 11.10
C THR A 193 6.23 14.86 9.76
N THR A 194 7.02 15.29 8.78
CA THR A 194 7.17 14.56 7.53
C THR A 194 8.38 13.63 7.59
N VAL A 195 8.19 12.38 7.18
CA VAL A 195 9.25 11.39 6.96
C VAL A 195 9.25 11.02 5.49
N ARG A 196 10.40 11.18 4.85
CA ARG A 196 10.56 10.91 3.43
C ARG A 196 11.61 9.84 3.20
N LEU A 197 11.27 8.86 2.38
CA LEU A 197 12.18 7.88 1.80
C LEU A 197 12.52 8.36 0.39
N GLU A 198 13.76 8.68 0.13
CA GLU A 198 14.21 9.27 -1.13
C GLU A 198 15.40 8.50 -1.69
N ALA A 199 15.37 8.22 -2.99
CA ALA A 199 16.49 7.64 -3.71
C ALA A 199 17.52 8.75 -4.04
N ASP A 200 18.52 8.91 -3.21
CA ASP A 200 19.61 9.87 -3.43
C ASP A 200 20.65 9.34 -4.46
N SER A 201 21.63 10.17 -4.78
CA SER A 201 22.72 9.76 -5.68
C SER A 201 23.62 8.65 -5.11
N SER A 202 23.62 8.44 -3.80
CA SER A 202 24.28 7.32 -3.11
C SER A 202 23.48 6.03 -3.18
N ASP A 203 22.16 6.10 -3.40
CA ASP A 203 21.24 4.97 -3.36
C ASP A 203 21.18 4.32 -4.75
N THR A 204 21.86 3.19 -4.92
CA THR A 204 22.16 2.60 -6.23
C THR A 204 21.32 1.38 -6.61
N ALA A 205 20.43 0.91 -5.73
CA ALA A 205 19.63 -0.30 -5.95
C ALA A 205 18.29 -0.03 -6.68
N LEU A 206 18.24 1.00 -7.52
CA LEU A 206 17.05 1.36 -8.32
C LEU A 206 16.56 0.18 -9.21
N PRO A 207 15.23 0.03 -9.37
CA PRO A 207 14.17 0.76 -8.71
C PRO A 207 13.93 0.27 -7.27
N TYR A 208 13.57 1.19 -6.38
CA TYR A 208 13.02 0.86 -5.06
C TYR A 208 11.51 0.85 -5.16
N THR A 209 10.86 -0.22 -4.76
CA THR A 209 9.40 -0.28 -4.66
C THR A 209 9.04 -0.18 -3.19
N ILE A 210 8.24 0.81 -2.82
CA ILE A 210 7.76 1.05 -1.46
C ILE A 210 6.27 0.77 -1.43
N ASP A 211 5.88 -0.11 -0.54
CA ASP A 211 4.50 -0.52 -0.33
C ASP A 211 3.91 0.20 0.88
N VAL A 212 4.31 -0.20 2.07
CA VAL A 212 3.79 0.30 3.35
C VAL A 212 4.92 0.81 4.22
N ALA A 213 4.63 1.77 5.10
CA ALA A 213 5.51 2.14 6.20
C ALA A 213 4.73 2.18 7.53
N ASP A 214 5.18 1.40 8.48
CA ASP A 214 4.63 1.28 9.82
C ASP A 214 5.42 2.12 10.82
N PHE A 215 4.80 3.14 11.39
CA PHE A 215 5.46 4.05 12.32
C PHE A 215 5.11 3.72 13.76
N TYR A 216 6.13 3.50 14.56
CA TYR A 216 6.07 3.06 15.95
C TYR A 216 6.43 4.17 16.93
N ASP A 217 5.72 4.26 18.07
CA ASP A 217 6.18 4.95 19.28
C ASP A 217 6.71 3.90 20.26
N VAL A 218 7.93 3.43 19.96
CA VAL A 218 8.59 2.37 20.74
C VAL A 218 8.87 2.87 22.15
N PRO A 219 8.37 2.20 23.20
CA PRO A 219 8.68 2.57 24.57
C PRO A 219 10.19 2.43 24.87
N ALA A 220 10.66 3.08 25.91
CA ALA A 220 12.05 2.92 26.33
C ALA A 220 12.37 1.46 26.66
N ALA A 221 13.62 1.05 26.40
CA ALA A 221 14.08 -0.31 26.71
C ALA A 221 13.76 -0.68 28.15
N ALA A 222 13.22 -1.87 28.35
CA ALA A 222 12.94 -2.40 29.67
C ALA A 222 14.25 -2.58 30.48
N THR A 223 14.15 -2.48 31.80
CA THR A 223 15.26 -2.73 32.68
C THR A 223 15.27 -4.18 33.16
N GLN A 224 16.45 -4.70 33.48
CA GLN A 224 16.58 -6.08 33.93
C GLN A 224 15.68 -6.36 35.17
N PRO A 225 14.82 -7.39 35.11
CA PRO A 225 13.97 -7.77 36.22
C PRO A 225 14.81 -8.22 37.42
N ALA A 226 14.31 -7.94 38.63
CA ALA A 226 14.85 -8.61 39.79
C ALA A 226 14.71 -10.14 39.69
N ASN A 227 15.61 -10.90 40.20
CA ASN A 227 15.63 -12.38 40.09
C ASN A 227 15.74 -12.85 38.64
N SER A 228 16.69 -12.30 37.91
CA SER A 228 17.03 -12.74 36.55
C SER A 228 18.53 -12.86 36.34
N ILE A 229 18.92 -13.81 35.52
CA ILE A 229 20.31 -14.04 35.09
C ILE A 229 20.47 -13.40 33.71
N SER A 230 21.39 -12.41 33.60
CA SER A 230 21.68 -11.79 32.32
C SER A 230 22.56 -12.69 31.45
N VAL A 231 22.22 -12.82 30.15
CA VAL A 231 23.07 -13.54 29.20
C VAL A 231 24.47 -12.94 29.09
N THR A 232 24.61 -11.62 29.30
CA THR A 232 25.92 -10.95 29.29
C THR A 232 26.75 -11.28 30.51
N SER A 233 26.15 -11.61 31.67
CA SER A 233 26.89 -12.09 32.82
C SER A 233 27.51 -13.47 32.59
N GLU A 234 26.97 -14.23 31.68
CA GLU A 234 27.45 -15.54 31.23
C GLU A 234 28.35 -15.45 29.98
N GLY A 235 28.68 -14.24 29.55
CA GLY A 235 29.62 -13.98 28.45
C GLY A 235 29.05 -13.79 27.09
N ALA A 236 27.74 -13.53 26.96
CA ALA A 236 27.15 -13.18 25.67
C ALA A 236 27.67 -11.84 25.15
N ASP A 237 27.94 -11.78 23.83
CA ASP A 237 28.44 -10.59 23.16
C ASP A 237 27.27 -9.75 22.60
N PRO A 238 26.95 -8.58 23.18
CA PRO A 238 25.84 -7.73 22.74
C PRO A 238 26.12 -6.96 21.45
N THR A 239 27.29 -7.15 20.83
CA THR A 239 27.60 -6.52 19.53
C THR A 239 27.26 -7.42 18.34
N GLY A 240 26.97 -8.71 18.60
CA GLY A 240 26.70 -9.71 17.56
C GLY A 240 27.93 -10.13 16.74
N ALA A 241 29.13 -9.76 17.19
CA ALA A 241 30.37 -10.12 16.50
C ALA A 241 30.86 -11.53 16.85
N ALA A 242 30.57 -12.00 18.09
CA ALA A 242 30.93 -13.33 18.56
C ALA A 242 29.68 -14.18 18.84
N ASP A 243 29.83 -15.50 18.64
CA ASP A 243 28.75 -16.46 18.95
C ASP A 243 28.47 -16.51 20.46
N SER A 244 27.22 -16.25 20.80
CA SER A 244 26.69 -16.20 22.16
C SER A 244 25.93 -17.48 22.57
N THR A 245 25.88 -18.51 21.72
CA THR A 245 25.10 -19.75 21.97
C THR A 245 25.42 -20.36 23.33
N THR A 246 26.72 -20.50 23.67
CA THR A 246 27.13 -21.09 24.93
C THR A 246 26.71 -20.23 26.12
N ALA A 247 26.83 -18.92 26.05
CA ALA A 247 26.39 -18.00 27.08
C ALA A 247 24.90 -18.06 27.37
N PHE A 248 24.07 -18.17 26.31
CA PHE A 248 22.64 -18.37 26.47
C PHE A 248 22.31 -19.72 27.15
N ARG A 249 22.98 -20.81 26.77
CA ARG A 249 22.81 -22.10 27.45
C ARG A 249 23.20 -22.05 28.92
N ASN A 250 24.29 -21.37 29.24
CA ASN A 250 24.73 -21.17 30.61
C ASN A 250 23.73 -20.33 31.43
N ALA A 251 23.23 -19.22 30.85
CA ALA A 251 22.23 -18.38 31.50
C ALA A 251 20.94 -19.13 31.79
N ILE A 252 20.45 -19.93 30.83
CA ILE A 252 19.26 -20.79 31.01
C ILE A 252 19.49 -21.81 32.13
N SER A 253 20.66 -22.47 32.16
CA SER A 253 21.01 -23.44 33.20
C SER A 253 21.11 -22.79 34.58
N ALA A 254 21.76 -21.63 34.69
CA ALA A 254 21.88 -20.87 35.92
C ALA A 254 20.52 -20.37 36.43
N ALA A 255 19.70 -19.80 35.55
CA ALA A 255 18.35 -19.33 35.86
C ALA A 255 17.47 -20.46 36.39
N ASN A 256 17.44 -21.61 35.69
CA ASN A 256 16.68 -22.78 36.12
C ASN A 256 17.13 -23.30 37.49
N SER A 257 18.45 -23.28 37.75
CA SER A 257 19.00 -23.71 39.03
C SER A 257 18.64 -22.78 40.19
N ALA A 258 18.51 -21.47 39.89
CA ALA A 258 18.16 -20.45 40.86
C ALA A 258 16.63 -20.25 41.01
N GLY A 259 15.82 -20.77 40.07
CA GLY A 259 14.40 -20.45 39.98
C GLY A 259 14.13 -19.01 39.50
N GLU A 260 15.02 -18.51 38.65
CA GLU A 260 14.99 -17.15 38.10
C GLU A 260 14.69 -17.14 36.60
N SER A 261 14.47 -15.95 36.04
CA SER A 261 14.33 -15.78 34.59
C SER A 261 15.68 -15.49 33.92
N VAL A 262 15.74 -15.71 32.60
CA VAL A 262 16.84 -15.27 31.75
C VAL A 262 16.53 -13.88 31.23
N TRP A 263 17.53 -12.97 31.35
CA TRP A 263 17.44 -11.62 30.86
C TRP A 263 18.34 -11.39 29.65
N ILE A 264 17.76 -10.84 28.56
CA ILE A 264 18.49 -10.42 27.36
C ILE A 264 18.55 -8.89 27.34
N PRO A 265 19.68 -8.26 27.71
CA PRO A 265 19.83 -6.81 27.61
C PRO A 265 19.71 -6.29 26.19
N SER A 266 19.59 -4.96 26.05
CA SER A 266 19.71 -4.32 24.74
C SER A 266 21.03 -4.68 24.07
N GLY A 267 20.97 -5.06 22.81
CA GLY A 267 22.12 -5.48 21.99
C GLY A 267 21.71 -6.44 20.88
N THR A 268 22.65 -6.75 20.03
CA THR A 268 22.51 -7.78 18.99
C THR A 268 23.32 -9.00 19.38
N TYR A 269 22.73 -10.17 19.36
CA TYR A 269 23.37 -11.43 19.80
C TYR A 269 23.34 -12.45 18.65
N LEU A 270 24.50 -12.99 18.30
CA LEU A 270 24.59 -14.08 17.33
C LEU A 270 24.39 -15.42 18.06
N ILE A 271 23.43 -16.22 17.60
CA ILE A 271 23.21 -17.60 18.02
C ILE A 271 23.45 -18.49 16.79
N SER A 272 24.55 -19.25 16.82
CA SER A 272 24.97 -20.05 15.67
C SER A 272 24.41 -21.49 15.69
N SER A 273 23.72 -21.88 16.74
CA SER A 273 23.13 -23.22 16.90
C SER A 273 21.95 -23.17 17.86
N ALA A 274 20.85 -23.71 17.45
CA ALA A 274 19.60 -23.74 18.20
C ALA A 274 19.76 -24.18 19.67
N LEU A 275 18.91 -23.64 20.51
CA LEU A 275 18.84 -23.96 21.92
C LEU A 275 17.82 -25.08 22.16
N GLN A 276 18.17 -26.06 22.95
CA GLN A 276 17.23 -27.03 23.51
C GLN A 276 16.85 -26.57 24.92
N VAL A 277 15.57 -26.27 25.12
CA VAL A 277 15.09 -25.62 26.35
C VAL A 277 13.95 -26.43 26.96
N ASN A 278 14.20 -27.10 28.05
CA ASN A 278 13.17 -27.92 28.74
C ASN A 278 12.19 -27.11 29.58
N SER A 279 12.61 -26.00 30.11
CA SER A 279 11.81 -25.01 30.84
C SER A 279 12.64 -23.74 30.99
N ALA A 280 12.04 -22.59 30.75
CA ALA A 280 12.67 -21.29 31.03
C ALA A 280 11.63 -20.17 30.93
N THR A 281 11.93 -19.03 31.55
CA THR A 281 11.32 -17.74 31.22
C THR A 281 12.41 -16.82 30.69
N ILE A 282 12.33 -16.46 29.40
CA ILE A 282 13.33 -15.65 28.71
C ILE A 282 12.70 -14.28 28.36
N ILE A 283 13.31 -13.21 28.86
CA ILE A 283 12.77 -11.86 28.75
C ILE A 283 13.82 -10.96 28.12
N GLY A 284 13.44 -10.21 27.07
CA GLY A 284 14.29 -9.17 26.47
C GLY A 284 13.94 -7.76 26.92
N ALA A 285 14.77 -6.82 26.54
CA ALA A 285 14.59 -5.39 26.83
C ALA A 285 13.54 -4.72 25.92
N GLY A 286 12.96 -5.45 25.01
CA GLY A 286 12.02 -5.06 23.97
C GLY A 286 12.50 -5.57 22.61
N ASP A 287 11.57 -5.83 21.71
CA ASP A 287 11.79 -6.39 20.37
C ASP A 287 12.60 -5.46 19.43
N TRP A 288 12.65 -4.16 19.73
CA TRP A 288 13.51 -3.18 19.07
C TRP A 288 14.91 -3.11 19.66
N TYR A 289 15.12 -3.63 20.86
CA TYR A 289 16.35 -3.47 21.62
C TYR A 289 17.17 -4.76 21.78
N SER A 290 16.50 -5.88 22.06
CA SER A 290 17.15 -7.19 22.22
C SER A 290 16.96 -7.97 20.93
N GLN A 291 17.98 -8.03 20.09
CA GLN A 291 17.93 -8.66 18.76
C GLN A 291 18.77 -9.93 18.75
N ILE A 292 18.19 -11.03 18.35
CA ILE A 292 18.87 -12.32 18.20
C ILE A 292 19.02 -12.63 16.72
N LYS A 293 20.23 -12.72 16.23
CA LYS A 293 20.54 -13.13 14.86
C LYS A 293 20.69 -14.64 14.80
N THR A 294 19.71 -15.32 14.21
CA THR A 294 19.71 -16.76 14.03
C THR A 294 18.57 -17.16 13.09
N ASN A 295 18.73 -18.24 12.35
CA ASN A 295 17.61 -18.87 11.61
C ASN A 295 16.78 -19.79 12.51
N GLU A 296 17.33 -20.21 13.66
CA GLU A 296 16.69 -21.13 14.59
C GLU A 296 17.12 -20.79 16.02
N PHE A 297 16.18 -20.28 16.81
CA PHE A 297 16.45 -19.93 18.20
C PHE A 297 16.22 -21.07 19.15
N ILE A 298 15.09 -21.76 19.04
CA ILE A 298 14.74 -22.94 19.83
C ILE A 298 14.40 -24.09 18.90
N ASP A 299 15.03 -25.27 19.15
CA ASP A 299 14.65 -26.55 18.54
C ASP A 299 14.50 -27.59 19.66
N ASN A 300 13.25 -27.86 20.03
CA ASN A 300 12.89 -28.87 21.00
C ASN A 300 12.31 -30.13 20.32
N THR A 301 13.14 -31.09 20.00
CA THR A 301 12.80 -32.29 19.23
C THR A 301 11.92 -33.32 19.98
N SER A 302 11.42 -32.96 21.16
CA SER A 302 10.53 -33.77 21.98
C SER A 302 9.75 -32.90 22.98
N ALA A 303 8.70 -33.46 23.56
CA ALA A 303 7.95 -32.82 24.63
C ALA A 303 8.85 -32.36 25.80
N VAL A 304 8.70 -31.14 26.25
CA VAL A 304 9.48 -30.53 27.34
C VAL A 304 8.79 -30.69 28.68
N SER A 305 9.55 -30.59 29.77
CA SER A 305 9.08 -30.87 31.12
C SER A 305 8.32 -29.72 31.79
N GLY A 306 8.48 -28.49 31.29
CA GLY A 306 7.84 -27.31 31.84
C GLY A 306 7.62 -26.25 30.75
N PRO A 307 6.96 -25.13 31.06
CA PRO A 307 6.73 -24.11 30.07
C PRO A 307 8.02 -23.36 29.69
N VAL A 308 8.15 -23.04 28.41
CA VAL A 308 9.16 -22.11 27.89
C VAL A 308 8.45 -20.80 27.55
N ASN A 309 8.62 -19.80 28.40
CA ASN A 309 7.98 -18.50 28.23
C ASN A 309 8.95 -17.51 27.56
N LEU A 310 8.50 -16.80 26.55
CA LEU A 310 9.31 -15.88 25.76
C LEU A 310 8.66 -14.50 25.70
N SER A 311 9.44 -13.43 25.89
CA SER A 311 8.88 -12.09 25.74
C SER A 311 9.91 -11.01 25.42
N GLY A 312 9.51 -9.99 24.63
CA GLY A 312 10.20 -8.71 24.49
C GLY A 312 11.57 -8.79 23.80
N PHE A 313 11.72 -9.58 22.73
CA PHE A 313 12.93 -9.59 21.90
C PHE A 313 12.61 -9.95 20.45
N ALA A 314 13.54 -9.66 19.55
CA ALA A 314 13.44 -10.03 18.15
C ALA A 314 14.29 -11.25 17.80
N ILE A 315 13.81 -12.08 16.87
CA ILE A 315 14.55 -13.13 16.19
C ILE A 315 14.65 -12.72 14.72
N LEU A 316 15.86 -12.44 14.27
CA LEU A 316 16.16 -11.96 12.92
C LEU A 316 16.95 -13.05 12.21
N GLY A 317 16.31 -13.68 11.26
CA GLY A 317 16.87 -14.75 10.45
C GLY A 317 17.71 -14.23 9.27
N SER A 318 18.04 -15.14 8.41
CA SER A 318 18.73 -14.91 7.14
C SER A 318 18.48 -16.09 6.21
N THR A 319 17.29 -16.68 6.28
CA THR A 319 16.90 -17.81 5.44
C THR A 319 16.71 -17.29 4.02
N VAL A 320 17.20 -18.05 3.07
CA VAL A 320 17.10 -17.76 1.65
C VAL A 320 16.32 -18.87 0.97
N GLY A 321 15.06 -18.61 0.69
CA GLY A 321 14.15 -19.55 0.07
C GLY A 321 13.59 -20.62 1.04
N ARG A 322 12.50 -21.20 0.61
CA ARG A 322 11.76 -22.18 1.40
C ARG A 322 12.52 -23.52 1.55
N HIS A 323 12.58 -24.02 2.75
CA HIS A 323 13.26 -25.25 3.13
C HIS A 323 12.32 -26.21 3.90
N ASP A 324 11.56 -27.02 3.18
CA ASP A 324 10.60 -27.97 3.78
C ASP A 324 11.27 -29.13 4.57
N ASP A 325 12.56 -29.35 4.37
CA ASP A 325 13.36 -30.42 4.99
C ASP A 325 14.35 -29.93 6.05
N SER A 326 14.26 -28.64 6.42
CA SER A 326 15.20 -28.01 7.34
C SER A 326 14.55 -27.64 8.67
N THR A 327 15.40 -27.42 9.66
CA THR A 327 15.06 -26.95 10.99
C THR A 327 15.31 -25.45 11.15
N ALA A 328 15.28 -24.67 10.07
CA ALA A 328 15.53 -23.24 10.09
C ALA A 328 14.29 -22.42 10.54
N ASN A 329 13.47 -22.97 11.41
CA ASN A 329 12.31 -22.32 11.99
C ASN A 329 12.73 -21.52 13.23
N ALA A 330 12.24 -20.28 13.39
CA ALA A 330 12.66 -19.46 14.53
C ALA A 330 12.43 -20.18 15.87
N ILE A 331 11.26 -20.78 16.02
CA ILE A 331 10.87 -21.63 17.14
C ILE A 331 10.36 -22.97 16.60
N ASP A 332 11.07 -24.03 16.90
CA ASP A 332 10.68 -25.40 16.50
C ASP A 332 10.40 -26.29 17.70
N GLY A 333 9.33 -27.08 17.60
CA GLY A 333 9.00 -28.15 18.53
C GLY A 333 8.13 -27.74 19.71
N SER A 334 8.37 -28.34 20.88
CA SER A 334 7.54 -28.13 22.08
C SER A 334 8.04 -26.96 22.92
N LEU A 335 7.14 -26.08 23.30
CA LEU A 335 7.32 -25.10 24.37
C LEU A 335 6.60 -25.52 25.67
N GLY A 336 5.88 -26.65 25.64
CA GLY A 336 5.30 -27.32 26.79
C GLY A 336 3.88 -26.89 27.16
N ASN A 337 3.49 -27.31 28.37
CA ASN A 337 2.15 -26.99 28.87
C ASN A 337 2.13 -25.65 29.60
N GLY A 338 1.21 -24.79 29.21
CA GLY A 338 0.99 -23.48 29.83
C GLY A 338 2.02 -22.42 29.44
N PHE A 339 2.75 -22.60 28.34
CA PHE A 339 3.69 -21.58 27.87
C PHE A 339 3.00 -20.30 27.40
N THR A 340 3.74 -19.22 27.48
CA THR A 340 3.33 -17.91 26.97
C THR A 340 4.41 -17.30 26.10
N VAL A 341 4.01 -16.77 24.95
CA VAL A 341 4.83 -15.90 24.09
C VAL A 341 4.14 -14.56 24.02
N ASN A 342 4.87 -13.48 24.27
CA ASN A 342 4.30 -12.13 24.26
C ASN A 342 5.29 -11.08 23.75
N GLY A 343 4.93 -10.39 22.68
CA GLY A 343 5.72 -9.26 22.16
C GLY A 343 7.07 -9.69 21.62
N LEU A 344 7.11 -10.69 20.76
CA LEU A 344 8.27 -10.99 19.92
C LEU A 344 8.15 -10.29 18.56
N TRP A 345 9.30 -10.15 17.90
CA TRP A 345 9.40 -9.86 16.47
C TRP A 345 10.19 -10.98 15.80
N ILE A 346 9.62 -11.63 14.80
CA ILE A 346 10.26 -12.71 14.05
C ILE A 346 10.27 -12.33 12.58
N GLN A 347 11.44 -12.38 11.94
CA GLN A 347 11.62 -11.96 10.56
C GLN A 347 12.69 -12.80 9.87
N ASP A 348 12.52 -13.03 8.56
CA ASP A 348 13.49 -13.72 7.67
C ASP A 348 13.89 -15.13 8.12
N THR A 349 12.94 -15.87 8.67
CA THR A 349 13.11 -17.29 9.02
C THR A 349 12.28 -18.17 8.08
N ASN A 350 12.54 -19.47 8.05
CA ASN A 350 11.73 -20.39 7.24
C ASN A 350 10.29 -20.43 7.75
N VAL A 351 10.09 -20.68 9.04
CA VAL A 351 8.80 -20.59 9.75
C VAL A 351 8.98 -19.75 11.01
N GLY A 352 7.97 -18.96 11.37
CA GLY A 352 7.99 -18.27 12.65
C GLY A 352 7.89 -19.23 13.84
N PHE A 353 6.81 -20.01 13.89
CA PHE A 353 6.58 -21.03 14.91
C PHE A 353 6.14 -22.35 14.28
N TRP A 354 6.93 -23.39 14.40
CA TRP A 354 6.60 -24.77 14.04
C TRP A 354 6.38 -25.58 15.32
N LEU A 355 5.15 -25.59 15.85
CA LEU A 355 4.84 -26.08 17.19
C LEU A 355 4.44 -27.57 17.17
N GLN A 356 5.34 -28.43 17.62
CA GLN A 356 5.19 -29.89 17.61
C GLN A 356 5.23 -30.50 19.03
N TYR A 357 5.05 -31.79 19.15
CA TYR A 357 5.29 -32.61 20.34
C TYR A 357 4.46 -32.25 21.57
N GLY A 358 3.21 -31.81 21.39
CA GLY A 358 2.23 -31.74 22.47
C GLY A 358 2.25 -30.48 23.28
N ASN A 359 2.15 -29.35 22.60
CA ASN A 359 1.89 -28.06 23.21
C ASN A 359 0.46 -27.96 23.76
N SER A 360 0.28 -27.43 24.98
CA SER A 360 -1.07 -27.35 25.54
C SER A 360 -1.28 -26.14 26.46
N ASN A 361 -2.53 -25.68 26.54
CA ASN A 361 -2.95 -24.57 27.40
C ASN A 361 -2.07 -23.31 27.19
N CYS A 362 -1.69 -23.03 25.98
CA CYS A 362 -0.68 -22.05 25.62
C CYS A 362 -1.28 -20.75 25.06
N THR A 363 -0.47 -19.69 25.09
CA THR A 363 -0.83 -18.39 24.50
C THR A 363 0.34 -17.82 23.71
N VAL A 364 0.07 -17.41 22.47
CA VAL A 364 0.96 -16.57 21.64
C VAL A 364 0.23 -15.27 21.36
N GLU A 365 0.78 -14.14 21.82
CA GLU A 365 0.10 -12.86 21.70
C GLU A 365 1.05 -11.68 21.45
N ASN A 366 0.52 -10.60 20.86
CA ASN A 366 1.22 -9.32 20.65
C ASN A 366 2.55 -9.50 19.88
N THR A 367 2.66 -10.49 19.03
CA THR A 367 3.87 -10.85 18.30
C THR A 367 3.73 -10.38 16.84
N VAL A 368 4.82 -9.84 16.31
CA VAL A 368 4.97 -9.50 14.89
C VAL A 368 5.74 -10.64 14.22
N ILE A 369 5.22 -11.15 13.10
CA ILE A 369 5.86 -12.19 12.28
C ILE A 369 5.86 -11.68 10.84
N GLU A 370 7.03 -11.50 10.25
CA GLU A 370 7.17 -10.92 8.92
C GLU A 370 8.16 -11.70 8.06
N SER A 371 7.90 -11.70 6.77
CA SER A 371 8.83 -12.19 5.76
C SER A 371 9.36 -13.60 5.99
N THR A 372 8.51 -14.51 6.49
CA THR A 372 8.87 -15.95 6.58
C THR A 372 8.82 -16.62 5.21
N ASP A 373 9.63 -17.67 5.00
CA ASP A 373 9.68 -18.40 3.72
C ASP A 373 8.63 -19.52 3.63
N ALA A 374 7.98 -19.84 4.76
CA ALA A 374 6.83 -20.73 4.88
C ALA A 374 5.82 -20.14 5.88
N ASP A 375 5.22 -20.95 6.75
CA ASP A 375 4.17 -20.49 7.67
C ASP A 375 4.61 -19.40 8.64
N GLY A 376 3.68 -18.52 9.00
CA GLY A 376 3.87 -17.64 10.14
C GLY A 376 3.87 -18.43 11.47
N LEU A 377 2.80 -19.19 11.73
CA LEU A 377 2.70 -20.10 12.87
C LEU A 377 1.90 -21.35 12.49
N ASN A 378 2.42 -22.51 12.81
CA ASN A 378 1.75 -23.80 12.59
C ASN A 378 1.74 -24.66 13.85
N PHE A 379 0.55 -25.13 14.26
CA PHE A 379 0.42 -26.24 15.20
C PHE A 379 0.48 -27.56 14.43
N ASN A 380 1.52 -28.34 14.69
CA ASN A 380 1.79 -29.59 14.00
C ASN A 380 1.56 -30.80 14.93
N GLY A 381 0.30 -31.09 15.17
CA GLY A 381 -0.18 -32.25 15.86
C GLY A 381 -0.02 -32.30 17.37
N ASN A 382 -1.06 -32.82 18.02
CA ASN A 382 -1.15 -32.99 19.46
C ASN A 382 -1.13 -31.69 20.29
N ALA A 383 -1.44 -30.56 19.67
CA ALA A 383 -1.67 -29.32 20.39
C ALA A 383 -3.08 -29.24 20.96
N THR A 384 -3.24 -28.74 22.20
CA THR A 384 -4.55 -28.69 22.85
C THR A 384 -4.77 -27.38 23.60
N ASN A 385 -5.96 -26.76 23.42
CA ASN A 385 -6.37 -25.57 24.15
C ASN A 385 -5.37 -24.41 24.07
N CYS A 386 -4.79 -24.17 22.91
CA CYS A 386 -3.87 -23.07 22.68
C CYS A 386 -4.58 -21.89 22.04
N THR A 387 -4.16 -20.67 22.39
CA THR A 387 -4.70 -19.43 21.86
C THR A 387 -3.61 -18.60 21.21
N VAL A 388 -3.81 -18.23 19.96
CA VAL A 388 -2.98 -17.28 19.19
C VAL A 388 -3.83 -16.04 18.96
N LYS A 389 -3.44 -14.92 19.54
CA LYS A 389 -4.29 -13.72 19.50
C LYS A 389 -3.50 -12.43 19.45
N ASN A 390 -4.08 -11.42 18.83
CA ASN A 390 -3.52 -10.07 18.76
C ASN A 390 -2.11 -10.04 18.18
N ASN A 391 -1.85 -10.89 17.16
CA ASN A 391 -0.59 -10.92 16.44
C ASN A 391 -0.75 -10.24 15.08
N PHE A 392 0.31 -9.62 14.60
CA PHE A 392 0.43 -9.11 13.26
C PHE A 392 1.34 -10.03 12.44
N ILE A 393 0.86 -10.46 11.28
CA ILE A 393 1.56 -11.42 10.42
C ILE A 393 1.52 -10.89 8.99
N ARG A 394 2.69 -10.69 8.37
CA ARG A 394 2.81 -10.16 7.00
C ARG A 394 3.78 -10.99 6.17
N ASN A 395 3.47 -11.12 4.87
CA ASN A 395 4.39 -11.62 3.86
C ASN A 395 4.96 -13.01 4.19
N THR A 396 4.06 -13.94 4.55
CA THR A 396 4.45 -15.35 4.75
C THR A 396 4.55 -16.09 3.42
N GLY A 397 5.51 -16.99 3.28
CA GLY A 397 5.69 -17.81 2.08
C GLY A 397 4.78 -19.04 2.03
N ASP A 398 3.90 -19.22 3.03
CA ASP A 398 2.85 -20.24 3.11
C ASP A 398 1.71 -19.69 3.98
N ASP A 399 0.99 -20.54 4.74
CA ASP A 399 -0.13 -20.09 5.58
C ASP A 399 0.31 -19.06 6.64
N GLY A 400 -0.47 -18.01 6.83
CA GLY A 400 -0.23 -17.08 7.94
C GLY A 400 -0.34 -17.77 9.30
N LEU A 401 -1.47 -18.46 9.53
CA LEU A 401 -1.73 -19.29 10.71
C LEU A 401 -2.28 -20.66 10.28
N ALA A 402 -1.69 -21.74 10.76
CA ALA A 402 -2.13 -23.09 10.42
C ALA A 402 -2.35 -24.01 11.63
N ILE A 403 -3.27 -24.94 11.47
CA ILE A 403 -3.47 -26.11 12.32
C ILE A 403 -3.30 -27.35 11.43
N TRP A 404 -2.28 -28.14 11.69
CA TRP A 404 -2.01 -29.36 10.91
C TRP A 404 -2.01 -30.58 11.82
N SER A 405 -3.13 -31.26 11.90
CA SER A 405 -3.37 -32.41 12.80
C SER A 405 -2.62 -33.68 12.36
N TYR A 406 -1.29 -33.60 12.37
CA TYR A 406 -0.36 -34.66 12.00
C TYR A 406 0.78 -34.76 13.04
N PRO A 407 1.20 -35.98 13.50
CA PRO A 407 0.55 -37.28 13.29
C PRO A 407 -0.66 -37.53 14.21
N SER A 408 -1.03 -36.58 15.03
CA SER A 408 -2.12 -36.65 16.01
C SER A 408 -3.03 -35.44 15.90
N ALA A 409 -4.25 -35.55 16.42
CA ALA A 409 -5.22 -34.47 16.39
C ALA A 409 -4.79 -33.27 17.25
N ASP A 410 -4.91 -32.09 16.67
CA ASP A 410 -5.02 -30.86 17.42
C ASP A 410 -6.46 -30.64 17.90
N SER A 411 -6.64 -29.96 19.02
CA SER A 411 -8.00 -29.71 19.53
C SER A 411 -8.12 -28.44 20.38
N GLY A 412 -9.21 -27.72 20.19
CA GLY A 412 -9.49 -26.53 20.98
C GLY A 412 -8.52 -25.39 20.70
N ILE A 413 -7.93 -25.33 19.52
CA ILE A 413 -7.07 -24.25 19.10
C ILE A 413 -7.91 -23.02 18.79
N THR A 414 -7.46 -21.85 19.25
CA THR A 414 -8.15 -20.59 19.03
C THR A 414 -7.23 -19.59 18.33
N PHE A 415 -7.60 -19.14 17.13
CA PHE A 415 -7.02 -18.01 16.42
C PHE A 415 -7.98 -16.81 16.51
N ALA A 416 -7.62 -15.79 17.29
CA ALA A 416 -8.54 -14.70 17.59
C ALA A 416 -7.87 -13.32 17.50
N ASN A 417 -8.55 -12.37 16.86
CA ASN A 417 -8.06 -11.00 16.80
C ASN A 417 -6.63 -10.87 16.22
N ASN A 418 -6.26 -11.70 15.24
CA ASN A 418 -5.00 -11.54 14.52
C ASN A 418 -5.24 -10.75 13.24
N THR A 419 -4.21 -10.04 12.78
CA THR A 419 -4.18 -9.41 11.46
C THR A 419 -3.14 -10.14 10.62
N ILE A 420 -3.57 -10.72 9.51
CA ILE A 420 -2.75 -11.46 8.55
C ILE A 420 -2.87 -10.78 7.20
N VAL A 421 -1.75 -10.36 6.64
CA VAL A 421 -1.71 -9.66 5.36
C VAL A 421 -0.67 -10.27 4.45
N GLN A 422 -0.98 -10.37 3.15
CA GLN A 422 -0.05 -10.78 2.11
C GLN A 422 0.62 -12.15 2.35
N PRO A 423 -0.11 -13.24 2.67
CA PRO A 423 0.46 -14.57 2.51
C PRO A 423 0.67 -14.82 1.01
N THR A 424 1.92 -15.08 0.59
CA THR A 424 2.32 -15.03 -0.82
C THR A 424 2.14 -16.33 -1.59
N LEU A 425 1.77 -17.43 -0.89
CA LEU A 425 1.59 -18.74 -1.55
C LEU A 425 0.33 -19.48 -1.14
N ALA A 426 -0.11 -19.37 0.12
CA ALA A 426 -1.20 -20.17 0.66
C ALA A 426 -2.21 -19.31 1.44
N ASN A 427 -2.86 -19.88 2.45
CA ASN A 427 -4.01 -19.24 3.06
C ASN A 427 -3.61 -18.23 4.13
N GLY A 428 -4.49 -17.27 4.40
CA GLY A 428 -4.35 -16.45 5.60
C GLY A 428 -4.44 -17.29 6.87
N ILE A 429 -5.50 -18.10 6.99
CA ILE A 429 -5.71 -19.04 8.10
C ILE A 429 -6.14 -20.39 7.56
N ALA A 430 -5.50 -21.47 7.99
CA ALA A 430 -5.82 -22.82 7.59
C ALA A 430 -6.09 -23.76 8.79
N ASP A 431 -7.13 -24.59 8.68
CA ASP A 431 -7.43 -25.68 9.62
C ASP A 431 -7.46 -27.00 8.85
N TYR A 432 -6.36 -27.74 8.91
CA TYR A 432 -6.15 -29.01 8.22
C TYR A 432 -6.39 -30.19 9.18
N GLY A 433 -7.62 -30.27 9.71
CA GLY A 433 -8.03 -31.39 10.57
C GLY A 433 -8.05 -31.03 12.06
N GLY A 434 -8.38 -32.07 12.87
CA GLY A 434 -8.51 -31.92 14.32
C GLY A 434 -9.93 -31.60 14.78
N SER A 435 -10.10 -30.96 15.94
CA SER A 435 -11.44 -30.79 16.52
C SER A 435 -11.62 -29.58 17.43
N ASN A 436 -12.83 -29.03 17.38
CA ASN A 436 -13.30 -27.96 18.28
C ASN A 436 -12.44 -26.69 18.22
N ASN A 437 -11.91 -26.39 17.04
CA ASN A 437 -11.10 -25.20 16.80
C ASN A 437 -11.97 -23.94 16.60
N THR A 438 -11.41 -22.78 16.91
CA THR A 438 -12.10 -21.48 16.81
C THR A 438 -11.23 -20.49 16.04
N ILE A 439 -11.79 -19.85 15.01
CA ILE A 439 -11.20 -18.79 14.22
C ILE A 439 -12.11 -17.57 14.32
N SER A 440 -11.72 -16.54 15.08
CA SER A 440 -12.67 -15.45 15.38
C SER A 440 -12.05 -14.06 15.37
N ASN A 441 -12.81 -13.11 14.81
CA ASN A 441 -12.47 -11.69 14.80
C ASN A 441 -11.07 -11.39 14.20
N ASN A 442 -10.59 -12.21 13.28
CA ASN A 442 -9.34 -11.93 12.57
C ASN A 442 -9.60 -11.02 11.37
N VAL A 443 -8.59 -10.29 10.97
CA VAL A 443 -8.50 -9.62 9.66
C VAL A 443 -7.53 -10.42 8.81
N VAL A 444 -7.95 -10.79 7.60
CA VAL A 444 -7.11 -11.41 6.59
C VAL A 444 -7.22 -10.61 5.31
N ALA A 445 -6.08 -10.23 4.71
CA ALA A 445 -6.10 -9.43 3.51
C ALA A 445 -5.03 -9.86 2.50
N ASP A 446 -5.33 -9.63 1.23
CA ASP A 446 -4.39 -9.75 0.11
C ASP A 446 -3.72 -11.12 0.00
N THR A 447 -4.54 -12.20 0.03
CA THR A 447 -4.01 -13.56 -0.19
C THR A 447 -3.63 -13.77 -1.65
N GLU A 448 -2.50 -14.41 -1.85
CA GLU A 448 -1.90 -14.68 -3.15
C GLU A 448 -2.29 -16.07 -3.72
N PRO A 449 -1.68 -16.50 -4.82
CA PRO A 449 -2.04 -17.75 -5.48
C PRO A 449 -2.00 -18.94 -4.54
N LEU A 450 -2.91 -19.87 -4.75
CA LEU A 450 -3.23 -21.04 -3.92
C LEU A 450 -3.90 -20.73 -2.59
N GLY A 451 -4.10 -19.43 -2.25
CA GLY A 451 -4.58 -18.98 -0.95
C GLY A 451 -6.05 -18.60 -0.90
N SER A 452 -6.75 -19.12 0.09
CA SER A 452 -8.00 -18.56 0.60
C SER A 452 -7.73 -17.63 1.77
N GLY A 453 -8.66 -16.73 2.08
CA GLY A 453 -8.58 -16.02 3.35
C GLY A 453 -8.65 -17.00 4.54
N ILE A 454 -9.62 -17.92 4.51
CA ILE A 454 -9.74 -19.00 5.49
C ILE A 454 -10.01 -20.33 4.76
N ALA A 455 -9.17 -21.33 5.01
CA ALA A 455 -9.37 -22.70 4.54
C ALA A 455 -9.72 -23.64 5.70
N ILE A 456 -10.79 -24.42 5.54
CA ILE A 456 -11.20 -25.49 6.44
C ILE A 456 -11.15 -26.78 5.61
N SER A 457 -10.17 -27.62 5.86
CA SER A 457 -9.85 -28.72 4.94
C SER A 457 -9.59 -30.06 5.64
N ASN A 458 -10.03 -31.13 5.01
CA ASN A 458 -9.59 -32.49 5.31
C ASN A 458 -8.45 -32.86 4.36
N GLU A 459 -7.30 -32.24 4.49
CA GLU A 459 -6.14 -32.45 3.62
C GLU A 459 -5.01 -33.18 4.33
N GLN A 460 -4.66 -34.34 3.77
CA GLN A 460 -3.62 -35.22 4.30
C GLN A 460 -2.32 -35.01 3.56
N PHE A 461 -1.47 -34.10 4.02
CA PHE A 461 -0.12 -33.98 3.48
C PHE A 461 0.77 -35.17 3.82
N LEU A 462 0.60 -35.74 5.04
CA LEU A 462 1.32 -36.92 5.52
C LEU A 462 0.36 -37.87 6.27
N SER A 463 0.75 -39.13 6.42
CA SER A 463 -0.01 -40.17 7.15
C SER A 463 0.72 -40.56 8.45
N PRO A 464 0.02 -40.80 9.57
CA PRO A 464 -1.45 -40.72 9.74
C PRO A 464 -2.01 -39.33 9.78
N PHE A 465 -3.25 -39.13 9.34
CA PHE A 465 -3.98 -37.90 9.32
C PHE A 465 -5.22 -37.99 10.21
N THR A 466 -5.56 -36.91 10.91
CA THR A 466 -6.79 -36.81 11.70
C THR A 466 -7.76 -35.82 11.06
N PRO A 467 -8.83 -36.29 10.43
CA PRO A 467 -9.83 -35.42 9.82
C PRO A 467 -10.51 -34.49 10.83
N LEU A 468 -11.12 -33.45 10.33
CA LEU A 468 -11.95 -32.53 11.09
C LEU A 468 -13.09 -33.28 11.81
N SER A 469 -13.32 -32.92 13.06
CA SER A 469 -14.39 -33.51 13.86
C SER A 469 -14.93 -32.53 14.92
N GLY A 470 -16.05 -32.85 15.53
CA GLY A 470 -16.66 -31.96 16.53
C GLY A 470 -17.21 -30.69 15.93
N THR A 471 -16.93 -29.55 16.55
CA THR A 471 -17.43 -28.25 16.08
C THR A 471 -16.27 -27.29 15.78
N ILE A 472 -16.17 -26.85 14.54
CA ILE A 472 -15.28 -25.78 14.13
C ILE A 472 -16.09 -24.49 14.09
N THR A 473 -15.64 -23.46 14.81
CA THR A 473 -16.32 -22.17 14.91
C THR A 473 -15.52 -21.10 14.19
N VAL A 474 -16.10 -20.49 13.16
CA VAL A 474 -15.52 -19.39 12.40
C VAL A 474 -16.44 -18.18 12.53
N SER A 475 -16.00 -17.10 13.20
CA SER A 475 -16.92 -16.02 13.50
C SER A 475 -16.30 -14.63 13.51
N GLY A 476 -17.03 -13.66 12.96
CA GLY A 476 -16.64 -12.25 13.03
C GLY A 476 -15.37 -11.88 12.26
N ASN A 477 -14.89 -12.75 11.37
CA ASN A 477 -13.68 -12.48 10.60
C ASN A 477 -13.97 -11.52 9.43
N TYR A 478 -12.99 -10.68 9.10
CA TYR A 478 -13.01 -9.77 7.96
C TYR A 478 -11.97 -10.22 6.94
N LEU A 479 -12.43 -10.59 5.76
CA LEU A 479 -11.62 -11.07 4.65
C LEU A 479 -11.65 -10.01 3.55
N ILE A 480 -10.49 -9.47 3.16
CA ILE A 480 -10.38 -8.33 2.26
C ILE A 480 -9.44 -8.70 1.12
N ARG A 481 -9.92 -8.68 -0.13
CA ARG A 481 -9.16 -9.08 -1.33
C ARG A 481 -8.53 -10.47 -1.17
N THR A 482 -9.29 -11.41 -0.60
CA THR A 482 -8.85 -12.79 -0.38
C THR A 482 -9.46 -13.71 -1.42
N GLY A 483 -8.79 -14.83 -1.67
CA GLY A 483 -9.09 -15.75 -2.76
C GLY A 483 -8.29 -15.44 -4.02
N ALA A 484 -7.91 -16.46 -4.76
CA ALA A 484 -7.02 -16.36 -5.90
C ALA A 484 -7.29 -17.44 -6.95
N MET A 485 -6.67 -17.35 -8.13
CA MET A 485 -6.66 -18.42 -9.11
C MET A 485 -5.60 -19.47 -8.72
N ASN A 486 -6.00 -20.71 -8.52
CA ASN A 486 -5.04 -21.80 -8.35
C ASN A 486 -4.45 -22.21 -9.71
N PRO A 487 -3.19 -21.91 -9.99
CA PRO A 487 -2.58 -22.20 -11.29
C PRO A 487 -2.39 -23.69 -11.54
N ASN A 488 -2.29 -24.52 -10.50
CA ASN A 488 -2.10 -25.96 -10.63
C ASN A 488 -3.40 -26.68 -11.01
N TRP A 489 -4.52 -26.20 -10.52
CA TRP A 489 -5.83 -26.78 -10.77
C TRP A 489 -6.57 -26.07 -11.91
N GLY A 490 -6.19 -24.83 -12.21
CA GLY A 490 -6.82 -24.01 -13.24
C GLY A 490 -8.24 -23.61 -12.88
N HIS A 491 -8.53 -23.48 -11.57
CA HIS A 491 -9.79 -22.98 -11.05
C HIS A 491 -9.57 -22.01 -9.87
N PRO A 492 -10.55 -21.13 -9.60
CA PRO A 492 -10.46 -20.17 -8.52
C PRO A 492 -10.53 -20.85 -7.15
N MET A 493 -10.03 -20.15 -6.14
CA MET A 493 -10.15 -20.48 -4.72
C MET A 493 -10.90 -19.32 -4.04
N GLY A 494 -11.95 -19.66 -3.30
CA GLY A 494 -12.80 -18.69 -2.65
C GLY A 494 -12.14 -17.96 -1.48
N ALA A 495 -12.73 -16.83 -1.08
CA ALA A 495 -12.32 -16.16 0.14
C ALA A 495 -12.41 -17.09 1.36
N VAL A 496 -13.40 -17.97 1.38
CA VAL A 496 -13.54 -19.07 2.35
C VAL A 496 -13.67 -20.37 1.59
N ARG A 497 -12.79 -21.32 1.90
CA ARG A 497 -12.76 -22.64 1.28
C ARG A 497 -13.14 -23.74 2.28
N PHE A 498 -14.08 -24.59 1.89
CA PHE A 498 -14.41 -25.84 2.60
C PHE A 498 -14.02 -27.01 1.70
N ASP A 499 -12.94 -27.69 2.04
CA ASP A 499 -12.35 -28.71 1.18
C ASP A 499 -12.35 -30.10 1.79
N ALA A 500 -13.14 -30.98 1.22
CA ALA A 500 -13.10 -32.41 1.49
C ALA A 500 -12.00 -33.08 0.64
N TYR A 501 -10.73 -32.65 0.78
CA TYR A 501 -9.64 -33.05 -0.08
C TYR A 501 -9.41 -34.57 -0.08
N ASP A 502 -9.04 -35.15 1.06
CA ASP A 502 -8.75 -36.58 1.21
C ASP A 502 -9.85 -37.38 1.89
N SER A 503 -10.80 -36.73 2.53
CA SER A 503 -11.97 -37.37 3.15
C SER A 503 -13.16 -36.43 3.30
N ALA A 504 -14.37 -37.03 3.29
CA ALA A 504 -15.60 -36.25 3.41
C ALA A 504 -15.73 -35.60 4.79
N PHE A 505 -16.41 -34.44 4.83
CA PHE A 505 -16.92 -33.84 6.08
C PHE A 505 -18.07 -34.72 6.62
N SER A 506 -17.74 -35.64 7.52
CA SER A 506 -18.71 -36.64 8.01
C SER A 506 -19.04 -36.52 9.49
N ASN A 507 -18.08 -36.07 10.31
CA ASN A 507 -18.24 -35.97 11.78
C ASN A 507 -17.92 -34.57 12.29
N VAL A 508 -17.99 -33.57 11.43
CA VAL A 508 -17.73 -32.19 11.76
C VAL A 508 -18.95 -31.30 11.51
N THR A 509 -19.13 -30.33 12.36
CA THR A 509 -20.03 -29.19 12.14
C THR A 509 -19.20 -27.92 12.05
N VAL A 510 -19.25 -27.25 10.92
CA VAL A 510 -18.57 -25.95 10.73
C VAL A 510 -19.60 -24.84 10.83
N ASN A 511 -19.45 -23.96 11.81
CA ASN A 511 -20.30 -22.78 11.98
C ASN A 511 -19.54 -21.53 11.58
N TYR A 512 -19.85 -21.01 10.39
CA TYR A 512 -19.35 -19.73 9.91
C TYR A 512 -20.39 -18.62 10.16
N SER A 513 -20.03 -17.56 10.90
CA SER A 513 -21.02 -16.54 11.28
C SER A 513 -20.43 -15.14 11.44
N GLY A 514 -21.20 -14.13 11.05
CA GLY A 514 -20.79 -12.73 11.18
C GLY A 514 -19.60 -12.37 10.30
N GLY A 515 -19.06 -11.16 10.54
CA GLY A 515 -17.94 -10.63 9.77
C GLY A 515 -18.32 -10.20 8.35
N ALA A 516 -17.30 -10.04 7.51
CA ALA A 516 -17.49 -9.61 6.13
C ALA A 516 -16.47 -10.24 5.19
N ILE A 517 -16.84 -10.35 3.91
CA ILE A 517 -15.98 -10.69 2.78
C ILE A 517 -16.06 -9.52 1.82
N LEU A 518 -14.93 -8.85 1.59
CA LEU A 518 -14.86 -7.54 0.97
C LEU A 518 -13.85 -7.55 -0.18
N ASP A 519 -14.29 -7.08 -1.34
CA ASP A 519 -13.42 -6.83 -2.49
C ASP A 519 -12.63 -8.06 -2.98
N SER A 520 -13.17 -9.26 -2.77
CA SER A 520 -12.52 -10.50 -3.17
C SER A 520 -12.61 -10.72 -4.68
N PRO A 521 -11.49 -11.10 -5.36
CA PRO A 521 -11.49 -11.22 -6.83
C PRO A 521 -12.34 -12.39 -7.33
N TYR A 522 -12.57 -13.39 -6.50
CA TYR A 522 -13.33 -14.59 -6.84
C TYR A 522 -14.58 -14.76 -5.98
N GLU A 523 -15.00 -15.99 -5.69
CA GLU A 523 -16.20 -16.31 -4.89
C GLU A 523 -16.00 -16.06 -3.39
N ALA A 524 -17.12 -15.86 -2.69
CA ALA A 524 -17.07 -15.71 -1.24
C ALA A 524 -16.87 -17.07 -0.54
N PHE A 525 -17.61 -18.08 -0.95
CA PHE A 525 -17.59 -19.41 -0.36
C PHE A 525 -17.42 -20.50 -1.42
N GLU A 526 -16.40 -21.31 -1.28
CA GLU A 526 -16.08 -22.45 -2.10
C GLU A 526 -16.32 -23.75 -1.34
N PHE A 527 -16.93 -24.75 -2.02
CA PHE A 527 -17.19 -26.10 -1.50
C PHE A 527 -16.59 -27.09 -2.51
N VAL A 528 -15.48 -27.70 -2.16
CA VAL A 528 -14.68 -28.48 -3.11
C VAL A 528 -14.23 -29.82 -2.53
N SER A 529 -13.85 -30.75 -3.41
CA SER A 529 -13.01 -31.90 -3.12
C SER A 529 -11.78 -31.77 -4.02
N GLY A 530 -10.76 -31.04 -3.56
CA GLY A 530 -9.62 -30.62 -4.35
C GLY A 530 -8.81 -31.75 -4.96
N SER A 531 -8.81 -32.96 -4.32
CA SER A 531 -8.23 -34.14 -4.91
C SER A 531 -9.00 -34.72 -6.11
N GLY A 532 -10.19 -34.19 -6.43
CA GLY A 532 -11.07 -34.71 -7.47
C GLY A 532 -11.75 -36.06 -7.12
N ASN A 533 -11.66 -36.51 -5.88
CA ASN A 533 -12.27 -37.76 -5.42
C ASN A 533 -13.79 -37.66 -5.22
N GLY A 534 -14.34 -36.43 -5.23
CA GLY A 534 -15.76 -36.18 -5.07
C GLY A 534 -16.29 -36.40 -3.66
N TYR A 535 -15.43 -36.29 -2.66
CA TYR A 535 -15.83 -36.37 -1.25
C TYR A 535 -16.80 -35.22 -0.89
N ALA A 536 -17.83 -35.57 -0.12
CA ALA A 536 -18.90 -34.65 0.19
C ALA A 536 -18.52 -33.67 1.31
N VAL A 537 -18.87 -32.39 1.12
CA VAL A 537 -18.82 -31.37 2.17
C VAL A 537 -20.20 -31.23 2.81
N ASN A 538 -20.35 -31.71 4.04
CA ASN A 538 -21.59 -31.61 4.81
C ASN A 538 -21.37 -30.90 6.15
N GLY A 539 -22.45 -30.52 6.83
CA GLY A 539 -22.41 -29.95 8.17
C GLY A 539 -21.94 -28.51 8.25
N VAL A 540 -21.92 -27.78 7.13
CA VAL A 540 -21.54 -26.36 7.08
C VAL A 540 -22.77 -25.49 7.28
N ASN A 541 -22.71 -24.56 8.25
CA ASN A 541 -23.73 -23.56 8.56
C ASN A 541 -23.13 -22.17 8.38
N ILE A 542 -23.68 -21.36 7.46
CA ILE A 542 -23.26 -20.00 7.19
C ILE A 542 -24.36 -19.05 7.63
N SER A 543 -24.03 -18.02 8.44
CA SER A 543 -25.03 -17.10 8.93
C SER A 543 -24.51 -15.67 9.14
N ASN A 544 -25.37 -14.68 8.79
CA ASN A 544 -25.14 -13.26 9.08
C ASN A 544 -23.82 -12.69 8.54
N VAL A 545 -23.48 -13.02 7.30
CA VAL A 545 -22.24 -12.54 6.64
C VAL A 545 -22.55 -11.42 5.67
N ASN A 546 -21.77 -10.36 5.73
CA ASN A 546 -21.82 -9.27 4.74
C ASN A 546 -20.79 -9.51 3.62
N VAL A 547 -21.23 -9.50 2.38
CA VAL A 547 -20.39 -9.70 1.19
C VAL A 547 -20.49 -8.47 0.30
N GLN A 548 -19.33 -7.89 -0.06
CA GLN A 548 -19.30 -6.69 -0.90
C GLN A 548 -18.21 -6.81 -1.97
N ASN A 549 -18.56 -6.42 -3.21
CA ASN A 549 -17.64 -6.32 -4.33
C ASN A 549 -16.90 -7.64 -4.63
N LEU A 550 -17.66 -8.67 -4.99
CA LEU A 550 -17.10 -9.94 -5.48
C LEU A 550 -16.87 -9.92 -6.98
N GLY A 551 -15.74 -10.47 -7.38
CA GLY A 551 -15.45 -10.67 -8.82
C GLY A 551 -16.31 -11.74 -9.47
N THR A 552 -16.79 -12.76 -8.74
CA THR A 552 -17.59 -13.85 -9.27
C THR A 552 -18.90 -14.06 -8.50
N VAL A 553 -19.16 -15.25 -7.98
CA VAL A 553 -20.41 -15.66 -7.33
C VAL A 553 -20.26 -15.69 -5.81
N VAL A 554 -21.37 -15.60 -5.08
CA VAL A 554 -21.31 -15.76 -3.60
C VAL A 554 -21.06 -17.21 -3.22
N MET A 555 -21.64 -18.18 -3.92
CA MET A 555 -21.50 -19.61 -3.64
C MET A 555 -20.96 -20.37 -4.86
N GLN A 556 -19.84 -21.04 -4.68
CA GLN A 556 -19.26 -21.96 -5.67
C GLN A 556 -19.19 -23.36 -5.07
N ALA A 557 -19.85 -24.35 -5.69
CA ALA A 557 -19.81 -25.74 -5.26
C ALA A 557 -19.31 -26.65 -6.40
N GLU A 558 -18.26 -27.41 -6.10
CA GLU A 558 -17.55 -28.28 -7.02
C GLU A 558 -17.62 -29.76 -6.59
N THR A 559 -18.29 -30.04 -5.48
CA THR A 559 -18.48 -31.37 -4.97
C THR A 559 -19.93 -31.61 -4.55
N SER A 560 -20.24 -32.79 -4.00
CA SER A 560 -21.53 -33.10 -3.41
C SER A 560 -21.62 -32.66 -1.95
N GLY A 561 -22.82 -32.46 -1.47
CA GLY A 561 -23.06 -32.17 -0.04
C GLY A 561 -24.19 -31.19 0.22
N THR A 562 -24.20 -30.67 1.46
CA THR A 562 -25.24 -29.75 1.92
C THR A 562 -24.69 -28.69 2.86
N ALA A 563 -25.14 -27.44 2.68
CA ALA A 563 -24.91 -26.35 3.62
C ALA A 563 -26.21 -25.64 3.98
N ASN A 564 -26.32 -25.14 5.21
CA ASN A 564 -27.40 -24.26 5.63
C ASN A 564 -26.92 -22.80 5.57
N VAL A 565 -27.70 -21.93 4.90
CA VAL A 565 -27.29 -20.54 4.67
C VAL A 565 -28.40 -19.57 5.04
N SER A 566 -28.12 -18.63 5.94
CA SER A 566 -29.09 -17.63 6.40
C SER A 566 -28.42 -16.28 6.67
N GLY A 567 -29.12 -15.18 6.42
CA GLY A 567 -28.63 -13.82 6.72
C GLY A 567 -27.38 -13.40 5.93
N VAL A 568 -27.05 -14.05 4.83
CA VAL A 568 -25.97 -13.63 3.94
C VAL A 568 -26.50 -12.52 3.04
N THR A 569 -25.92 -11.32 3.19
CA THR A 569 -26.29 -10.14 2.39
C THR A 569 -25.15 -9.79 1.44
N ALA A 570 -25.46 -9.61 0.16
CA ALA A 570 -24.43 -9.32 -0.84
C ALA A 570 -24.75 -8.06 -1.65
N SER A 571 -23.71 -7.35 -2.07
CA SER A 571 -23.77 -6.19 -2.98
C SER A 571 -22.51 -6.15 -3.84
N GLY A 572 -22.64 -5.63 -5.09
CA GLY A 572 -21.50 -5.58 -5.99
C GLY A 572 -21.00 -6.95 -6.43
N VAL A 573 -21.89 -7.93 -6.60
CA VAL A 573 -21.54 -9.30 -7.00
C VAL A 573 -21.37 -9.35 -8.52
N GLY A 574 -20.23 -9.83 -9.00
CA GLY A 574 -19.88 -9.88 -10.42
C GLY A 574 -20.79 -10.78 -11.23
N VAL A 575 -21.22 -11.91 -10.66
CA VAL A 575 -22.15 -12.86 -11.29
C VAL A 575 -23.31 -13.17 -10.36
N SER A 576 -24.52 -12.81 -10.76
CA SER A 576 -25.74 -13.15 -10.00
C SER A 576 -26.12 -14.62 -10.23
N GLY A 577 -26.03 -15.43 -9.16
CA GLY A 577 -26.31 -16.84 -9.17
C GLY A 577 -25.28 -17.66 -8.39
N ALA A 578 -25.21 -18.94 -8.65
CA ALA A 578 -24.23 -19.82 -8.05
C ALA A 578 -23.56 -20.71 -9.12
N TYR A 579 -22.28 -20.99 -8.93
CA TYR A 579 -21.64 -22.11 -9.62
C TYR A 579 -21.93 -23.39 -8.84
N ASN A 580 -22.48 -24.42 -9.48
CA ASN A 580 -22.81 -25.68 -8.81
C ASN A 580 -22.65 -26.84 -9.80
N TYR A 581 -21.40 -27.21 -10.04
CA TYR A 581 -21.01 -28.30 -10.95
C TYR A 581 -19.87 -29.10 -10.32
N GLY A 582 -20.03 -30.41 -10.22
CA GLY A 582 -19.00 -31.28 -9.66
C GLY A 582 -17.70 -31.26 -10.47
N TYR A 583 -16.59 -31.03 -9.80
CA TYR A 583 -15.25 -31.07 -10.38
C TYR A 583 -14.66 -32.51 -10.21
N PRO A 584 -13.94 -33.04 -11.18
CA PRO A 584 -13.73 -32.58 -12.55
C PRO A 584 -14.79 -33.01 -13.56
N SER A 585 -15.87 -33.62 -13.13
CA SER A 585 -16.86 -34.30 -14.01
C SER A 585 -17.91 -33.33 -14.62
N ASN A 586 -17.94 -32.07 -14.19
CA ASN A 586 -18.95 -31.06 -14.57
C ASN A 586 -20.41 -31.56 -14.45
N THR A 587 -20.70 -32.37 -13.42
CA THR A 587 -22.07 -32.84 -13.16
C THR A 587 -22.86 -31.74 -12.45
N ALA A 588 -23.90 -31.22 -13.10
CA ALA A 588 -24.70 -30.13 -12.56
C ALA A 588 -25.48 -30.52 -11.30
N GLY A 589 -25.55 -29.61 -10.30
CA GLY A 589 -26.51 -29.66 -9.20
C GLY A 589 -26.19 -30.69 -8.10
N ALA A 590 -24.93 -31.05 -7.92
CA ALA A 590 -24.53 -32.01 -6.90
C ALA A 590 -24.65 -31.48 -5.46
N TYR A 591 -24.61 -30.17 -5.27
CA TYR A 591 -24.63 -29.54 -3.93
C TYR A 591 -25.98 -28.88 -3.61
N THR A 592 -26.43 -28.99 -2.35
CA THR A 592 -27.71 -28.43 -1.90
C THR A 592 -27.48 -27.30 -0.90
N PHE A 593 -27.89 -26.07 -1.27
CA PHE A 593 -27.94 -24.93 -0.33
C PHE A 593 -29.33 -24.83 0.29
N ASN A 594 -29.44 -25.14 1.58
CA ASN A 594 -30.67 -24.95 2.37
C ASN A 594 -30.78 -23.51 2.82
N LEU A 595 -31.56 -22.70 2.08
CA LEU A 595 -31.71 -21.28 2.35
C LEU A 595 -32.68 -21.00 3.50
N GLY A 596 -32.18 -20.42 4.57
CA GLY A 596 -32.95 -19.78 5.63
C GLY A 596 -33.36 -18.36 5.29
N SER A 597 -33.89 -17.62 6.26
CA SER A 597 -34.29 -16.22 6.09
C SER A 597 -33.12 -15.26 6.09
N GLY A 598 -33.32 -14.03 5.58
CA GLY A 598 -32.38 -12.91 5.65
C GLY A 598 -31.32 -12.89 4.53
N ASN A 599 -31.32 -13.81 3.61
CA ASN A 599 -30.44 -13.79 2.44
C ASN A 599 -30.90 -12.75 1.42
N SER A 600 -29.98 -11.96 0.84
CA SER A 600 -30.30 -10.94 -0.15
C SER A 600 -29.09 -10.57 -1.04
N GLY A 601 -29.37 -10.08 -2.26
CA GLY A 601 -28.37 -9.60 -3.21
C GLY A 601 -27.66 -10.69 -4.04
N TRP A 602 -28.02 -11.96 -3.86
CA TRP A 602 -27.47 -13.10 -4.56
C TRP A 602 -28.52 -14.22 -4.69
N SER A 603 -28.23 -15.26 -5.45
CA SER A 603 -29.11 -16.42 -5.59
C SER A 603 -28.33 -17.73 -5.78
N THR A 604 -29.01 -18.86 -5.58
CA THR A 604 -28.46 -20.21 -5.85
C THR A 604 -28.82 -20.73 -7.23
N THR A 605 -29.40 -19.92 -8.10
CA THR A 605 -29.72 -20.34 -9.48
C THR A 605 -28.43 -20.67 -10.22
N PRO A 606 -28.22 -21.87 -10.72
CA PRO A 606 -27.04 -22.23 -11.51
C PRO A 606 -26.97 -21.37 -12.78
N VAL A 607 -25.84 -20.70 -13.01
CA VAL A 607 -25.72 -19.74 -14.11
C VAL A 607 -24.62 -20.06 -15.11
N LEU A 608 -23.68 -20.94 -14.77
CA LEU A 608 -22.48 -21.19 -15.55
C LEU A 608 -22.17 -22.69 -15.67
N THR A 609 -21.64 -23.09 -16.80
CA THR A 609 -21.12 -24.44 -17.10
C THR A 609 -19.59 -24.47 -17.07
N ALA A 610 -18.94 -23.35 -16.84
CA ALA A 610 -17.51 -23.17 -16.66
C ALA A 610 -17.26 -22.19 -15.50
N PHE A 611 -16.11 -22.27 -14.87
CA PHE A 611 -15.75 -21.33 -13.83
C PHE A 611 -15.91 -19.89 -14.33
N PRO A 612 -16.55 -19.03 -13.54
CA PRO A 612 -16.64 -17.64 -13.90
C PRO A 612 -15.22 -17.05 -13.90
N ASN A 613 -14.84 -16.42 -15.01
CA ASN A 613 -13.70 -15.50 -14.96
C ASN A 613 -14.08 -14.36 -14.03
N PRO A 614 -13.17 -13.92 -13.14
CA PRO A 614 -13.43 -12.77 -12.33
C PRO A 614 -13.77 -11.62 -13.24
N ALA A 615 -14.98 -11.08 -13.08
CA ALA A 615 -15.20 -9.73 -13.46
C ALA A 615 -14.36 -8.94 -12.47
N GLN A 616 -13.15 -8.55 -12.88
CA GLN A 616 -12.34 -7.64 -12.08
C GLN A 616 -13.25 -6.50 -11.67
N PRO A 617 -13.47 -6.23 -10.35
CA PRO A 617 -14.10 -4.98 -9.96
C PRO A 617 -13.25 -3.90 -10.62
N GLY A 618 -13.80 -3.21 -11.61
CA GLY A 618 -13.00 -2.25 -12.36
C GLY A 618 -12.71 -1.03 -11.48
N SER A 619 -11.52 -0.94 -10.93
CA SER A 619 -11.01 0.35 -10.49
C SER A 619 -11.09 1.28 -11.70
N LEU A 620 -11.92 2.32 -11.60
CA LEU A 620 -11.99 3.29 -12.68
C LEU A 620 -10.69 4.10 -12.71
N THR A 621 -10.19 4.34 -13.89
CA THR A 621 -9.03 5.20 -14.09
C THR A 621 -9.45 6.53 -14.70
N ALA A 622 -8.77 7.61 -14.31
CA ALA A 622 -8.95 8.95 -14.87
C ALA A 622 -7.68 9.38 -15.60
N SER A 623 -7.81 9.81 -16.83
CA SER A 623 -6.70 10.37 -17.59
C SER A 623 -7.12 11.66 -18.30
N PRO A 624 -6.39 12.78 -18.04
CA PRO A 624 -5.30 12.94 -17.03
C PRO A 624 -5.83 12.92 -15.58
N SER A 625 -4.95 12.63 -14.61
CA SER A 625 -5.25 12.61 -13.17
C SER A 625 -5.35 14.01 -12.55
N SER A 626 -4.93 15.05 -13.29
CA SER A 626 -5.09 16.46 -12.88
C SER A 626 -5.33 17.35 -14.09
N LEU A 627 -6.00 18.51 -13.88
CA LEU A 627 -6.18 19.55 -14.88
C LEU A 627 -5.64 20.89 -14.37
N SER A 628 -4.84 21.57 -15.21
CA SER A 628 -4.35 22.92 -14.95
C SER A 628 -4.88 23.88 -16.01
N PHE A 629 -5.60 24.90 -15.59
CA PHE A 629 -6.27 25.85 -16.48
C PHE A 629 -5.49 27.13 -16.73
N GLY A 630 -4.33 27.31 -16.05
CA GLY A 630 -3.52 28.52 -16.15
C GLY A 630 -4.28 29.76 -15.67
N ASP A 631 -3.92 30.92 -16.25
CA ASP A 631 -4.47 32.24 -15.91
C ASP A 631 -5.77 32.50 -16.67
N VAL A 632 -6.85 32.81 -15.94
CA VAL A 632 -8.17 33.14 -16.50
C VAL A 632 -8.68 34.39 -15.84
N ALA A 633 -9.10 35.36 -16.64
CA ALA A 633 -9.65 36.61 -16.11
C ALA A 633 -10.86 36.35 -15.19
N SER A 634 -10.93 37.04 -14.05
CA SER A 634 -12.07 36.96 -13.14
C SER A 634 -13.35 37.36 -13.86
N GLY A 635 -14.38 36.52 -13.77
CA GLY A 635 -15.64 36.69 -14.50
C GLY A 635 -15.64 36.06 -15.91
N ALA A 636 -14.51 35.61 -16.44
CA ALA A 636 -14.42 34.85 -17.68
C ALA A 636 -14.44 33.34 -17.44
N LYS A 637 -14.50 32.56 -18.55
CA LYS A 637 -14.42 31.09 -18.51
C LYS A 637 -13.24 30.63 -19.35
N SER A 638 -12.53 29.60 -18.89
CA SER A 638 -11.51 28.92 -19.68
C SER A 638 -12.09 28.13 -20.85
N ALA A 639 -11.26 27.70 -21.77
CA ALA A 639 -11.59 26.55 -22.61
C ALA A 639 -11.84 25.32 -21.75
N ALA A 640 -12.72 24.43 -22.20
CA ALA A 640 -12.97 23.16 -21.53
C ALA A 640 -11.75 22.22 -21.69
N GLN A 641 -11.36 21.54 -20.62
CA GLN A 641 -10.41 20.43 -20.64
C GLN A 641 -11.14 19.14 -20.31
N THR A 642 -10.73 18.05 -20.92
CA THR A 642 -11.45 16.77 -20.84
C THR A 642 -10.64 15.76 -20.04
N VAL A 643 -11.32 15.07 -19.11
CA VAL A 643 -10.86 13.88 -18.44
C VAL A 643 -11.58 12.68 -19.04
N THR A 644 -10.86 11.66 -19.44
CA THR A 644 -11.43 10.35 -19.81
C THR A 644 -11.45 9.47 -18.57
N VAL A 645 -12.64 8.99 -18.21
CA VAL A 645 -12.85 8.01 -17.14
C VAL A 645 -13.05 6.66 -17.83
N SER A 646 -12.16 5.71 -17.57
CA SER A 646 -12.18 4.38 -18.18
C SER A 646 -12.48 3.32 -17.14
N ASN A 647 -13.22 2.30 -17.56
CA ASN A 647 -13.48 1.09 -16.78
C ASN A 647 -12.71 -0.07 -17.41
N PRO A 648 -11.47 -0.37 -16.95
CA PRO A 648 -10.70 -1.50 -17.46
C PRO A 648 -11.27 -2.84 -16.99
N GLY A 649 -12.20 -2.83 -16.03
CA GLY A 649 -12.77 -4.03 -15.45
C GLY A 649 -13.67 -4.83 -16.39
N GLY A 650 -13.88 -6.10 -16.05
CA GLY A 650 -14.74 -7.03 -16.78
C GLY A 650 -16.25 -6.84 -16.54
N SER A 651 -16.66 -5.96 -15.60
CA SER A 651 -18.07 -5.64 -15.32
C SER A 651 -18.37 -4.15 -15.47
N ALA A 652 -19.64 -3.80 -15.67
CA ALA A 652 -20.07 -2.41 -15.75
C ALA A 652 -20.03 -1.75 -14.36
N ALA A 653 -19.45 -0.56 -14.27
CA ALA A 653 -19.46 0.26 -13.06
C ALA A 653 -20.65 1.23 -13.11
N SER A 654 -21.55 1.20 -12.12
CA SER A 654 -22.63 2.18 -12.05
C SER A 654 -22.07 3.54 -11.59
N VAL A 655 -22.55 4.63 -12.21
CA VAL A 655 -22.17 6.01 -11.85
C VAL A 655 -23.31 6.65 -11.08
N SER A 656 -23.07 6.96 -9.82
CA SER A 656 -24.07 7.60 -8.94
C SER A 656 -24.03 9.12 -9.01
N SER A 657 -22.85 9.72 -9.21
CA SER A 657 -22.74 11.17 -9.43
C SER A 657 -21.42 11.55 -10.09
N VAL A 658 -21.42 12.70 -10.79
CA VAL A 658 -20.23 13.40 -11.27
C VAL A 658 -20.33 14.85 -10.78
N SER A 659 -19.39 15.29 -9.96
CA SER A 659 -19.41 16.62 -9.34
C SER A 659 -18.04 17.30 -9.40
N VAL A 660 -18.04 18.63 -9.28
CA VAL A 660 -16.82 19.42 -9.14
C VAL A 660 -16.95 20.38 -7.97
N SER A 661 -15.84 20.62 -7.27
CA SER A 661 -15.75 21.65 -6.23
C SER A 661 -14.98 22.88 -6.72
N GLY A 662 -15.06 23.99 -5.98
CA GLY A 662 -14.39 25.24 -6.33
C GLY A 662 -15.06 25.98 -7.51
N PRO A 663 -14.37 26.94 -8.14
CA PRO A 663 -14.92 27.74 -9.25
C PRO A 663 -14.82 27.00 -10.59
N TYR A 664 -15.25 25.73 -10.59
CA TYR A 664 -15.26 24.86 -11.76
C TYR A 664 -16.68 24.39 -12.09
N SER A 665 -16.91 24.09 -13.34
CA SER A 665 -18.16 23.46 -13.81
C SER A 665 -17.84 22.30 -14.73
N GLN A 666 -18.71 21.30 -14.79
CA GLN A 666 -18.50 20.11 -15.63
C GLN A 666 -19.74 19.78 -16.47
N THR A 667 -19.50 19.07 -17.57
CA THR A 667 -20.47 18.30 -18.33
C THR A 667 -19.86 16.95 -18.64
N ASN A 668 -20.66 15.87 -18.70
CA ASN A 668 -20.12 14.53 -18.88
C ASN A 668 -21.00 13.65 -19.76
N THR A 669 -20.41 12.57 -20.25
CA THR A 669 -21.06 11.52 -21.06
C THR A 669 -21.21 10.20 -20.31
N CYS A 670 -20.95 10.17 -18.98
CA CYS A 670 -20.83 8.92 -18.21
C CYS A 670 -22.17 8.17 -18.03
N GLY A 671 -23.31 8.89 -18.16
CA GLY A 671 -24.62 8.25 -17.98
C GLY A 671 -24.81 7.69 -16.57
N SER A 672 -25.56 6.59 -16.47
CA SER A 672 -25.76 5.87 -15.19
C SER A 672 -24.78 4.71 -14.99
N SER A 673 -23.98 4.37 -16.00
CA SER A 673 -22.95 3.32 -15.90
C SER A 673 -21.91 3.42 -17.00
N ILE A 674 -20.69 2.93 -16.72
CA ILE A 674 -19.60 2.75 -17.68
C ILE A 674 -19.46 1.24 -17.91
N ALA A 675 -19.68 0.78 -19.15
CA ALA A 675 -19.60 -0.64 -19.49
C ALA A 675 -18.18 -1.20 -19.25
N ALA A 676 -18.09 -2.52 -19.09
CA ALA A 676 -16.81 -3.24 -19.04
C ALA A 676 -15.94 -2.89 -20.26
N GLY A 677 -14.67 -2.54 -20.04
CA GLY A 677 -13.76 -2.07 -21.09
C GLY A 677 -14.14 -0.74 -21.74
N GLY A 678 -15.21 -0.09 -21.26
CA GLY A 678 -15.74 1.17 -21.80
C GLY A 678 -15.13 2.41 -21.15
N SER A 679 -15.46 3.58 -21.66
CA SER A 679 -15.07 4.85 -21.09
C SER A 679 -16.12 5.92 -21.28
N CYS A 680 -16.05 6.96 -20.47
CA CYS A 680 -16.82 8.19 -20.63
C CYS A 680 -15.89 9.41 -20.52
N THR A 681 -16.40 10.59 -20.84
CA THR A 681 -15.63 11.82 -20.77
C THR A 681 -16.30 12.81 -19.84
N VAL A 682 -15.49 13.53 -19.08
CA VAL A 682 -15.92 14.68 -18.26
C VAL A 682 -15.19 15.91 -18.75
N SER A 683 -15.92 16.88 -19.26
CA SER A 683 -15.39 18.18 -19.69
C SER A 683 -15.52 19.18 -18.55
N VAL A 684 -14.39 19.71 -18.10
CA VAL A 684 -14.30 20.66 -16.99
C VAL A 684 -13.94 22.04 -17.51
N THR A 685 -14.56 23.10 -16.97
CA THR A 685 -14.30 24.50 -17.29
C THR A 685 -14.02 25.26 -16.00
N PHE A 686 -13.00 26.10 -16.00
CA PHE A 686 -12.64 26.98 -14.89
C PHE A 686 -13.28 28.37 -15.08
N ALA A 687 -13.96 28.89 -14.05
CA ALA A 687 -14.65 30.16 -14.06
C ALA A 687 -14.37 30.94 -12.76
N PRO A 688 -13.17 31.56 -12.62
CA PRO A 688 -12.80 32.28 -11.40
C PRO A 688 -13.66 33.49 -11.16
N THR A 689 -14.09 33.73 -9.93
CA THR A 689 -14.80 34.93 -9.49
C THR A 689 -13.90 35.87 -8.67
N SER A 690 -12.67 35.45 -8.39
CA SER A 690 -11.67 36.23 -7.64
C SER A 690 -10.28 36.00 -8.22
N GLY A 691 -9.33 36.90 -7.91
CA GLY A 691 -7.92 36.71 -8.25
C GLY A 691 -7.21 35.74 -7.29
N GLY A 692 -6.11 35.17 -7.74
CA GLY A 692 -5.24 34.27 -7.00
C GLY A 692 -5.36 32.81 -7.44
N SER A 693 -4.54 31.93 -6.85
CA SER A 693 -4.57 30.50 -7.10
C SER A 693 -5.85 29.89 -6.52
N LEU A 694 -6.56 29.15 -7.34
CA LEU A 694 -7.86 28.54 -7.00
C LEU A 694 -7.80 27.05 -7.35
N THR A 695 -8.10 26.22 -6.38
CA THR A 695 -8.12 24.76 -6.52
C THR A 695 -9.54 24.20 -6.46
N GLY A 696 -9.71 23.01 -6.96
CA GLY A 696 -10.95 22.22 -6.88
C GLY A 696 -10.68 20.74 -7.13
N THR A 697 -11.73 19.96 -7.06
CA THR A 697 -11.67 18.52 -7.30
C THR A 697 -12.85 18.11 -8.18
N LEU A 698 -12.57 17.37 -9.25
CA LEU A 698 -13.58 16.58 -9.94
C LEU A 698 -13.74 15.26 -9.19
N SER A 699 -14.97 14.86 -8.90
CA SER A 699 -15.29 13.63 -8.17
C SER A 699 -16.32 12.83 -8.96
N VAL A 700 -16.01 11.57 -9.24
CA VAL A 700 -16.90 10.62 -9.93
C VAL A 700 -17.22 9.48 -8.96
N ALA A 701 -18.41 9.52 -8.38
CA ALA A 701 -18.87 8.48 -7.45
C ALA A 701 -19.52 7.31 -8.24
N THR A 702 -19.05 6.11 -7.97
CA THR A 702 -19.42 4.89 -8.70
C THR A 702 -19.56 3.70 -7.78
N SER A 703 -19.97 2.54 -8.34
CA SER A 703 -19.93 1.26 -7.62
C SER A 703 -18.56 0.57 -7.68
N ALA A 704 -17.60 1.16 -8.39
CA ALA A 704 -16.27 0.58 -8.52
C ALA A 704 -15.41 0.81 -7.27
N PRO A 705 -14.44 -0.07 -6.98
CA PRO A 705 -13.44 0.13 -5.95
C PRO A 705 -12.71 1.47 -6.14
N GLY A 706 -12.29 2.08 -5.04
CA GLY A 706 -11.65 3.40 -5.06
C GLY A 706 -12.61 4.57 -5.34
N SER A 707 -13.93 4.37 -5.23
CA SER A 707 -14.92 5.43 -5.36
C SER A 707 -14.96 6.35 -4.11
N PRO A 708 -15.04 7.69 -4.30
CA PRO A 708 -15.12 8.38 -5.58
C PRO A 708 -13.74 8.54 -6.24
N LEU A 709 -13.69 8.27 -7.56
CA LEU A 709 -12.52 8.63 -8.36
C LEU A 709 -12.35 10.14 -8.39
N THR A 710 -11.17 10.65 -8.07
CA THR A 710 -10.91 12.09 -7.96
C THR A 710 -9.86 12.57 -8.95
N VAL A 711 -10.03 13.81 -9.46
CA VAL A 711 -9.07 14.49 -10.33
C VAL A 711 -8.82 15.88 -9.76
N ALA A 712 -7.57 16.22 -9.52
CA ALA A 712 -7.19 17.52 -9.00
C ALA A 712 -7.36 18.62 -10.05
N LEU A 713 -7.93 19.78 -9.65
CA LEU A 713 -8.16 20.93 -10.52
C LEU A 713 -7.40 22.15 -9.98
N SER A 714 -6.68 22.86 -10.86
CA SER A 714 -5.97 24.07 -10.50
C SER A 714 -6.09 25.14 -11.58
N GLY A 715 -6.11 26.41 -11.17
CA GLY A 715 -6.11 27.55 -12.06
C GLY A 715 -5.87 28.85 -11.29
N THR A 716 -5.45 29.91 -11.96
CA THR A 716 -5.24 31.23 -11.38
C THR A 716 -6.29 32.19 -11.91
N GLY A 717 -7.09 32.76 -11.03
CA GLY A 717 -7.94 33.92 -11.38
C GLY A 717 -7.08 35.17 -11.49
N VAL A 718 -7.14 35.85 -12.63
CA VAL A 718 -6.53 37.16 -12.79
C VAL A 718 -7.62 38.23 -12.76
N THR A 719 -7.55 39.11 -11.78
CA THR A 719 -8.41 40.30 -11.79
C THR A 719 -7.95 41.20 -12.93
N ALA A 720 -8.90 41.70 -13.73
CA ALA A 720 -8.59 42.70 -14.75
C ALA A 720 -7.82 43.84 -14.06
N THR A 721 -6.58 44.04 -14.45
CA THR A 721 -5.81 45.23 -14.02
C THR A 721 -6.43 46.43 -14.71
N THR A 722 -7.09 47.31 -13.95
CA THR A 722 -7.50 48.59 -14.47
C THR A 722 -6.25 49.41 -14.75
N ASN A 723 -6.07 49.90 -15.97
CA ASN A 723 -5.00 50.87 -16.26
C ASN A 723 -5.33 52.18 -15.57
N LEU A 724 -4.77 52.41 -14.39
CA LEU A 724 -5.01 53.61 -13.58
C LEU A 724 -4.37 54.84 -14.20
N ALA A 725 -3.41 54.67 -15.12
CA ALA A 725 -2.70 55.79 -15.78
C ALA A 725 -3.43 56.33 -17.02
N LEU A 726 -4.40 55.58 -17.58
CA LEU A 726 -5.07 55.95 -18.82
C LEU A 726 -5.81 57.29 -18.69
N GLY A 727 -5.43 58.24 -19.53
CA GLY A 727 -6.01 59.60 -19.56
C GLY A 727 -5.61 60.48 -18.37
N GLN A 728 -4.71 60.05 -17.52
CA GLN A 728 -4.26 60.80 -16.35
C GLN A 728 -3.21 61.88 -16.74
N LEU A 729 -3.07 62.89 -15.89
CA LEU A 729 -2.10 63.98 -16.13
C LEU A 729 -0.67 63.43 -15.94
N ALA A 730 0.15 63.62 -16.96
CA ALA A 730 1.57 63.31 -16.89
C ALA A 730 2.41 64.60 -17.06
N THR A 731 3.51 64.69 -16.33
CA THR A 731 4.50 65.80 -16.42
C THR A 731 5.89 65.22 -16.52
N ALA A 732 6.78 65.89 -17.27
CA ALA A 732 8.13 65.41 -17.46
C ALA A 732 9.15 66.52 -17.15
N SER A 733 10.40 66.14 -16.86
CA SER A 733 11.51 67.05 -16.62
C SER A 733 11.86 67.86 -17.88
N SER A 734 11.69 67.28 -19.05
CA SER A 734 11.87 67.90 -20.39
C SER A 734 11.07 67.08 -21.41
N SER A 735 10.83 67.71 -22.62
CA SER A 735 10.21 66.97 -23.74
C SER A 735 10.84 67.44 -25.04
N TYR A 736 11.00 66.48 -25.99
CA TYR A 736 11.52 66.77 -27.31
C TYR A 736 10.38 66.86 -28.33
N GLU A 737 10.27 68.02 -29.03
CA GLU A 737 9.27 68.23 -30.09
C GLU A 737 7.83 67.86 -29.71
N THR A 738 7.26 66.88 -30.45
CA THR A 738 5.89 66.34 -30.26
C THR A 738 5.82 65.18 -29.31
N TYR A 739 6.95 64.67 -28.77
CA TYR A 739 7.05 63.56 -27.86
C TYR A 739 6.87 64.03 -26.42
N VAL A 740 5.68 64.51 -26.15
CA VAL A 740 5.31 65.16 -24.88
C VAL A 740 4.89 64.19 -23.80
N ALA A 741 4.93 64.68 -22.56
CA ALA A 741 4.60 63.84 -21.38
C ALA A 741 3.23 63.19 -21.45
N SER A 742 2.21 63.82 -22.02
CA SER A 742 0.85 63.21 -22.13
C SER A 742 0.78 61.97 -23.00
N ASN A 743 1.79 61.70 -23.82
CA ASN A 743 1.81 60.49 -24.65
C ASN A 743 1.97 59.19 -23.83
N VAL A 744 2.43 59.25 -22.57
CA VAL A 744 2.59 58.06 -21.71
C VAL A 744 1.27 57.56 -21.09
N THR A 745 0.17 58.37 -21.21
CA THR A 745 -1.13 58.06 -20.60
C THR A 745 -2.28 58.10 -21.60
N ASP A 746 -2.02 58.35 -22.88
CA ASP A 746 -3.04 58.51 -23.92
C ASP A 746 -3.67 57.19 -24.42
N GLY A 747 -3.14 56.04 -24.02
CA GLY A 747 -3.62 54.71 -24.40
C GLY A 747 -3.21 54.30 -25.84
N ASN A 748 -2.33 55.05 -26.50
CA ASN A 748 -1.88 54.79 -27.86
C ASN A 748 -0.43 54.28 -27.85
N THR A 749 -0.23 53.01 -28.05
CA THR A 749 1.11 52.37 -28.06
C THR A 749 2.00 52.84 -29.23
N SER A 750 1.51 53.67 -30.15
CA SER A 750 2.29 54.25 -31.26
C SER A 750 2.89 55.60 -30.88
N THR A 751 2.49 56.21 -29.77
CA THR A 751 3.04 57.44 -29.21
C THR A 751 3.99 57.16 -28.05
N TYR A 752 4.91 58.05 -27.76
CA TYR A 752 5.85 57.92 -26.64
C TYR A 752 6.30 59.29 -26.16
N TRP A 753 6.92 59.32 -24.98
CA TRP A 753 7.62 60.46 -24.47
C TRP A 753 9.13 60.38 -24.74
N GLU A 754 9.77 61.46 -25.09
CA GLU A 754 11.20 61.63 -25.25
C GLU A 754 11.68 62.86 -24.55
N SER A 755 12.79 62.77 -23.80
CA SER A 755 13.43 63.92 -23.18
C SER A 755 14.20 64.73 -24.21
N THR A 756 14.41 66.05 -23.92
CA THR A 756 15.18 66.90 -24.81
C THR A 756 16.57 66.34 -25.07
N ASP A 757 17.00 66.38 -26.32
CA ASP A 757 18.34 65.99 -26.74
C ASP A 757 19.42 66.74 -25.96
N GLY A 758 20.42 66.05 -25.41
CA GLY A 758 21.49 66.61 -24.61
C GLY A 758 21.11 67.04 -23.20
N ALA A 759 19.87 66.79 -22.75
CA ALA A 759 19.50 67.02 -21.36
C ALA A 759 20.30 66.10 -20.43
N GLY A 760 20.75 66.59 -19.30
CA GLY A 760 21.50 65.82 -18.31
C GLY A 760 20.59 64.82 -17.62
N TYR A 761 21.14 63.71 -17.16
CA TYR A 761 20.39 62.64 -16.36
C TYR A 761 20.48 62.99 -14.87
N PRO A 762 19.45 62.53 -14.05
CA PRO A 762 18.27 61.79 -14.48
C PRO A 762 17.22 62.65 -15.15
N GLN A 763 16.53 62.08 -16.15
CA GLN A 763 15.28 62.67 -16.68
C GLN A 763 14.10 61.95 -15.98
N THR A 764 13.02 62.67 -15.76
CA THR A 764 11.87 62.13 -15.04
C THR A 764 10.56 62.31 -15.78
N ILE A 765 9.69 61.32 -15.67
CA ILE A 765 8.26 61.38 -16.05
C ILE A 765 7.40 61.05 -14.84
N THR A 766 6.40 61.87 -14.55
CA THR A 766 5.52 61.68 -13.38
C THR A 766 4.07 61.61 -13.83
N VAL A 767 3.35 60.60 -13.42
CA VAL A 767 1.90 60.43 -13.65
C VAL A 767 1.15 60.71 -12.36
N ASP A 768 0.19 61.62 -12.38
CA ASP A 768 -0.77 61.88 -11.28
C ASP A 768 -2.03 61.00 -11.47
N LEU A 769 -2.21 60.00 -10.67
CA LEU A 769 -3.38 59.10 -10.71
C LEU A 769 -4.69 59.71 -10.17
N GLY A 770 -4.68 61.01 -9.84
CA GLY A 770 -5.83 61.75 -9.34
C GLY A 770 -6.13 61.55 -7.85
N SER A 771 -5.89 60.38 -7.34
CA SER A 771 -6.02 59.99 -5.91
C SER A 771 -5.02 58.92 -5.53
N VAL A 772 -4.85 58.67 -4.23
CA VAL A 772 -4.01 57.56 -3.77
C VAL A 772 -4.64 56.23 -4.20
N GLN A 773 -3.90 55.47 -4.98
CA GLN A 773 -4.31 54.15 -5.54
C GLN A 773 -3.41 53.05 -5.03
N SER A 774 -3.93 51.81 -4.96
CA SER A 774 -3.13 50.61 -4.78
C SER A 774 -2.61 50.16 -6.14
N ILE A 775 -1.29 49.98 -6.26
CA ILE A 775 -0.62 49.74 -7.55
C ILE A 775 0.19 48.44 -7.43
N GLY A 776 -0.03 47.47 -8.33
CA GLY A 776 0.67 46.18 -8.35
C GLY A 776 1.89 46.15 -9.30
N SER A 777 1.79 46.88 -10.43
CA SER A 777 2.85 46.91 -11.45
C SER A 777 2.71 48.12 -12.36
N LEU A 778 3.78 48.43 -13.07
CA LEU A 778 3.81 49.34 -14.20
C LEU A 778 4.10 48.56 -15.47
N THR A 779 3.34 48.78 -16.52
CA THR A 779 3.63 48.35 -17.87
C THR A 779 4.08 49.52 -18.70
N LEU A 780 5.28 49.47 -19.26
CA LEU A 780 5.88 50.46 -20.08
C LEU A 780 5.92 49.98 -21.50
N ASP A 781 5.39 50.74 -22.42
CA ASP A 781 5.36 50.42 -23.85
C ASP A 781 6.10 51.44 -24.66
N LEU A 782 6.96 50.97 -25.58
CA LEU A 782 7.49 51.76 -26.71
C LEU A 782 6.76 51.36 -27.99
N PRO A 783 6.75 52.22 -29.02
CA PRO A 783 6.08 51.85 -30.27
C PRO A 783 6.51 50.47 -30.78
N PRO A 784 5.57 49.57 -31.15
CA PRO A 784 5.88 48.22 -31.56
C PRO A 784 6.42 48.10 -32.97
N SER A 785 7.12 49.12 -33.45
CA SER A 785 7.69 49.17 -34.79
C SER A 785 9.01 48.39 -34.88
N SER A 786 9.18 47.61 -35.91
CA SER A 786 10.44 46.92 -36.24
C SER A 786 11.58 47.86 -36.61
N ALA A 787 11.28 49.17 -36.83
CA ALA A 787 12.29 50.18 -37.04
C ALA A 787 13.07 50.54 -35.76
N TRP A 788 12.53 50.17 -34.60
CA TRP A 788 13.21 50.34 -33.32
C TRP A 788 14.15 49.16 -33.07
N ALA A 789 15.39 49.44 -32.67
CA ALA A 789 16.31 48.39 -32.22
C ALA A 789 15.97 47.99 -30.77
N THR A 790 16.31 46.75 -30.40
CA THR A 790 16.27 46.31 -28.98
C THR A 790 17.13 47.23 -28.14
N ARG A 791 16.60 47.77 -27.05
CA ARG A 791 17.27 48.73 -26.17
C ARG A 791 17.01 48.46 -24.72
N THR A 792 17.90 48.86 -23.85
CA THR A 792 17.72 48.77 -22.40
C THR A 792 17.72 50.16 -21.80
N GLU A 793 16.65 50.51 -21.11
CA GLU A 793 16.55 51.74 -20.35
C GLU A 793 16.83 51.45 -18.88
N THR A 794 17.65 52.29 -18.25
CA THR A 794 17.92 52.16 -16.80
C THR A 794 16.96 53.06 -16.04
N LEU A 795 16.01 52.48 -15.33
CA LEU A 795 14.91 53.18 -14.69
C LEU A 795 14.87 52.86 -13.20
N SER A 796 14.42 53.82 -12.39
CA SER A 796 13.94 53.64 -11.01
C SER A 796 12.51 54.11 -10.89
N VAL A 797 11.75 53.53 -9.96
CA VAL A 797 10.36 53.93 -9.70
C VAL A 797 10.26 54.57 -8.33
N LEU A 798 9.70 55.75 -8.29
CA LEU A 798 9.40 56.49 -7.08
C LEU A 798 7.90 56.71 -6.95
N GLY A 799 7.39 56.76 -5.72
CA GLY A 799 5.98 57.04 -5.41
C GLY A 799 5.84 58.20 -4.43
N SER A 800 4.74 58.94 -4.58
CA SER A 800 4.38 60.04 -3.67
C SER A 800 2.87 60.09 -3.47
N THR A 801 2.42 60.48 -2.27
CA THR A 801 1.00 60.79 -1.99
C THR A 801 0.66 62.27 -2.13
N ASN A 802 1.65 63.16 -2.14
CA ASN A 802 1.46 64.62 -2.13
C ASN A 802 2.11 65.32 -3.35
N GLY A 803 2.84 64.61 -4.21
CA GLY A 803 3.48 65.16 -5.40
C GLY A 803 4.74 65.99 -5.16
N THR A 804 5.20 66.12 -3.92
CA THR A 804 6.37 66.91 -3.53
C THR A 804 7.47 66.03 -2.87
N THR A 805 7.09 65.07 -2.10
CA THR A 805 8.03 64.14 -1.46
C THR A 805 7.91 62.76 -2.08
N PHE A 806 8.92 62.31 -2.78
CA PHE A 806 8.96 61.00 -3.44
C PHE A 806 9.84 60.05 -2.66
N SER A 807 9.38 58.81 -2.52
CA SER A 807 10.13 57.70 -1.95
C SER A 807 10.35 56.62 -3.02
N GLN A 808 11.49 55.95 -2.95
CA GLN A 808 11.83 54.88 -3.89
C GLN A 808 10.95 53.67 -3.65
N LEU A 809 10.25 53.21 -4.69
CA LEU A 809 9.46 52.00 -4.73
C LEU A 809 10.25 50.87 -5.33
N VAL A 810 10.99 51.14 -6.41
CA VAL A 810 11.86 50.17 -7.08
C VAL A 810 13.21 50.81 -7.38
N GLY A 811 14.28 50.11 -7.03
CA GLY A 811 15.64 50.58 -7.27
C GLY A 811 15.99 50.65 -8.76
N SER A 812 17.06 51.39 -9.08
CA SER A 812 17.55 51.51 -10.46
C SER A 812 17.90 50.15 -11.04
N ALA A 813 17.29 49.80 -12.18
CA ALA A 813 17.50 48.53 -12.89
C ALA A 813 17.35 48.74 -14.40
N GLY A 814 17.98 47.86 -15.19
CA GLY A 814 17.87 47.88 -16.65
C GLY A 814 16.60 47.15 -17.11
N TYR A 815 15.78 47.80 -17.92
CA TYR A 815 14.57 47.26 -18.53
C TYR A 815 14.73 47.19 -20.03
N THR A 816 14.61 45.99 -20.62
CA THR A 816 14.86 45.78 -22.04
C THR A 816 13.56 45.81 -22.83
N PHE A 817 13.51 46.68 -23.82
CA PHE A 817 12.44 46.78 -24.81
C PHE A 817 12.88 46.08 -26.09
N ASN A 818 12.15 45.08 -26.53
CA ASN A 818 12.46 44.31 -27.73
C ASN A 818 11.28 44.37 -28.71
N PRO A 819 11.46 44.96 -29.89
CA PRO A 819 10.39 45.06 -30.90
C PRO A 819 9.82 43.72 -31.35
N SER A 820 10.62 42.66 -31.32
CA SER A 820 10.16 41.32 -31.72
C SER A 820 9.20 40.67 -30.69
N THR A 821 9.15 41.22 -29.49
CA THR A 821 8.25 40.77 -28.39
C THR A 821 7.25 41.85 -27.93
N GLY A 822 6.98 42.83 -28.78
CA GLY A 822 5.99 43.89 -28.54
C GLY A 822 6.52 45.17 -27.94
N ASN A 823 7.85 45.31 -27.69
CA ASN A 823 8.46 46.52 -27.10
C ASN A 823 7.92 46.89 -25.71
N THR A 824 7.53 45.93 -24.91
CA THR A 824 6.91 46.14 -23.59
C THR A 824 7.85 45.69 -22.48
N ALA A 825 7.91 46.46 -21.38
CA ALA A 825 8.59 46.09 -20.15
C ALA A 825 7.65 46.22 -18.93
N THR A 826 7.63 45.23 -18.06
CA THR A 826 6.81 45.25 -16.83
C THR A 826 7.70 45.40 -15.61
N ILE A 827 7.34 46.30 -14.72
CA ILE A 827 7.97 46.55 -13.42
C ILE A 827 6.99 46.14 -12.31
N SER A 828 7.27 45.08 -11.60
CA SER A 828 6.49 44.69 -10.43
C SER A 828 6.80 45.62 -9.24
N LEU A 829 5.77 46.01 -8.51
CA LEU A 829 5.92 46.80 -7.29
C LEU A 829 5.82 45.96 -6.04
N PRO A 830 6.41 46.34 -4.89
CA PRO A 830 6.23 45.64 -3.64
C PRO A 830 4.75 45.49 -3.25
N SER A 831 4.41 44.37 -2.62
CA SER A 831 3.03 44.13 -2.17
C SER A 831 2.56 45.25 -1.22
N GLY A 832 1.34 45.73 -1.43
CA GLY A 832 0.77 46.83 -0.63
C GLY A 832 1.23 48.24 -1.02
N THR A 833 1.92 48.39 -2.15
CA THR A 833 2.31 49.72 -2.65
C THR A 833 1.10 50.62 -2.92
N THR A 834 1.09 51.81 -2.33
CA THR A 834 0.10 52.85 -2.57
C THR A 834 0.77 54.15 -2.96
N ALA A 835 0.28 54.80 -3.99
CA ALA A 835 0.75 56.11 -4.41
C ALA A 835 -0.36 56.89 -5.18
N ARG A 836 -0.33 58.21 -5.16
CA ARG A 836 -1.05 59.08 -6.10
C ARG A 836 -0.17 59.46 -7.28
N TYR A 837 1.08 59.78 -7.01
CA TYR A 837 2.04 60.14 -8.03
C TYR A 837 3.05 59.02 -8.21
N VAL A 838 3.24 58.61 -9.46
CA VAL A 838 4.26 57.61 -9.84
C VAL A 838 5.25 58.28 -10.74
N GLN A 839 6.54 58.23 -10.39
CA GLN A 839 7.63 58.84 -11.16
C GLN A 839 8.65 57.79 -11.58
N LEU A 840 9.03 57.83 -12.82
CA LEU A 840 10.14 57.06 -13.38
C LEU A 840 11.32 58.00 -13.69
#